data_361a9fc4a47716f8d0278de6400da615
#
_entry.id   361a9fc4a47716f8d0278de6400da615
#
_cell.length_a   1.000
_cell.length_b   1.000
_cell.length_c   1.000
_cell.angle_alpha   90.00
_cell.angle_beta   90.00
_cell.angle_gamma   90.00
#
_symmetry.space_group_name_H-M   'P 1'
#
loop_
_entity.id
_entity.type
_entity.pdbx_description
1 polymer ?
#
loop_
_entity_poly.entity_id
_entity_poly.type
_entity_poly.pdbx_seq_one_letter_code
_entity_poly.pdbx_strand_id
1 'polypeptide(L)'
;MTIINSIYKGKRYAILLTTILTFYAPVLFAQHIADSALVEVAYGQQPEWRRTSAISSIRGEDLLKTTSASLGNSLQGQLPGLTLLQQSGEPGYDFSIANLYLRGRTSYASGQKMLVYVDGFEAPIESLSTAEIESVTLLKDASALALYGMRGANGVLLVTTKKGCVSAPQVSIRLQTGIQQPLGVPDPINAYDYATLYNQARVNDGLPRLYTPEELNAYQNNTDPYFYPNVNWKKAILNNTAPLSMADLSFKGGGDVVQYYVMMNLLQNIGFYKDTDKKRRENSNAYYASFNFRSNLNIQISKHLSTGLNFSGSVGNRSIPGGSSSANGLLGAIWRTAPNAFPVYNPDGSYGGNAAFTNPVGNIVSRGLYKENSRTFQLIFMPKYDLEKLTKGLSVSAGIAYNNYMADSSIKNQNYARYSLSKGAGGEVLYTPYGADSPLESDEGFRTDWSRLNFKAQLDYDRVFKQHQLTASIFFLSDLYQKYGSRDDIKYLNYAGRVTYSYNQKYIGEFSASYTGCDDYAPGKRYGFFPAFSAGWILSKENFMKNINWVEYLKLRASIGLVGNNQNENGRYLFDQTYSSNGSYFLGTGSSSTGGFRADMIANPDISWEKERVFNIGLDAVLLKGLSVEFDYFHKERYDILSQPYSTIPGFVGASYGDILPYMNVGKVKNQGFEGTIRYESSLKNNFNYYVETSAWYATVSYTHLRA
;
A
#
# COMPACT_ATOMS: atom_id res chain seq x y z
N MET A 1 -1.62 17.49 -37.15
CA MET A 1 -1.11 16.43 -38.05
C MET A 1 0.42 16.46 -38.30
N THR A 2 1.14 17.41 -37.74
CA THR A 2 2.60 17.60 -37.97
C THR A 2 3.49 17.01 -36.87
N ILE A 3 2.94 16.60 -35.73
CA ILE A 3 3.69 16.04 -34.57
C ILE A 3 3.79 14.50 -34.65
N ILE A 4 2.88 13.84 -35.36
CA ILE A 4 2.87 12.37 -35.48
C ILE A 4 3.93 11.85 -36.47
N ASN A 5 4.36 12.65 -37.44
CA ASN A 5 5.38 12.26 -38.41
C ASN A 5 6.83 12.31 -37.90
N SER A 6 7.08 12.99 -36.77
CA SER A 6 8.43 13.05 -36.17
C SER A 6 8.77 11.80 -35.36
N ILE A 7 7.75 11.11 -34.82
CA ILE A 7 7.94 9.92 -33.97
C ILE A 7 8.22 8.66 -34.84
N TYR A 8 7.75 8.65 -36.09
CA TYR A 8 7.93 7.49 -36.98
C TYR A 8 9.33 7.42 -37.66
N LYS A 9 10.05 8.51 -37.74
CA LYS A 9 11.43 8.51 -38.28
C LYS A 9 12.52 8.13 -37.27
N GLY A 10 12.26 8.29 -35.97
CA GLY A 10 13.18 7.88 -34.90
C GLY A 10 13.24 6.36 -34.64
N LYS A 11 12.19 5.60 -35.03
CA LYS A 11 12.12 4.16 -34.76
C LYS A 11 12.95 3.26 -35.70
N ARG A 12 13.44 3.76 -36.80
CA ARG A 12 14.26 2.95 -37.74
C ARG A 12 15.73 2.89 -37.36
N TYR A 13 16.24 3.78 -36.53
CA TYR A 13 17.65 3.77 -36.07
C TYR A 13 17.86 3.05 -34.74
N ALA A 14 16.82 2.87 -33.92
CA ALA A 14 16.91 2.15 -32.65
C ALA A 14 16.97 0.61 -32.84
N ILE A 15 16.45 0.09 -33.94
CA ILE A 15 16.46 -1.36 -34.22
C ILE A 15 17.79 -1.80 -34.88
N LEU A 16 18.55 -0.91 -35.48
CA LEU A 16 19.84 -1.25 -36.13
C LEU A 16 21.02 -1.24 -35.17
N LEU A 17 20.93 -0.63 -33.99
CA LEU A 17 22.02 -0.62 -33.01
C LEU A 17 22.02 -1.85 -32.07
N THR A 18 20.92 -2.60 -32.03
CA THR A 18 20.78 -3.81 -31.18
C THR A 18 21.30 -5.08 -31.84
N THR A 19 21.69 -5.06 -33.14
CA THR A 19 22.07 -6.27 -33.89
C THR A 19 23.60 -6.47 -34.05
N ILE A 20 24.44 -5.60 -33.53
CA ILE A 20 25.93 -5.68 -33.78
C ILE A 20 26.74 -6.02 -32.51
N LEU A 21 26.12 -6.17 -31.32
CA LEU A 21 26.85 -6.45 -30.06
C LEU A 21 26.71 -7.89 -29.55
N THR A 22 26.43 -8.84 -30.41
CA THR A 22 26.51 -10.26 -30.07
C THR A 22 27.81 -10.82 -30.65
N PHE A 23 28.76 -11.12 -29.80
CA PHE A 23 29.61 -12.32 -29.82
C PHE A 23 30.82 -12.19 -28.90
N TYR A 24 30.95 -13.21 -28.03
CA TYR A 24 32.09 -13.63 -27.19
C TYR A 24 32.27 -13.00 -25.79
N ALA A 25 31.72 -13.68 -24.79
CA ALA A 25 32.34 -13.76 -23.47
C ALA A 25 32.01 -15.12 -22.80
N PRO A 26 32.94 -15.76 -22.09
CA PRO A 26 32.75 -17.09 -21.55
C PRO A 26 31.90 -17.09 -20.28
N VAL A 27 31.07 -18.09 -20.22
CA VAL A 27 30.06 -18.41 -19.25
C VAL A 27 30.67 -19.05 -18.01
N LEU A 28 30.46 -18.47 -16.87
CA LEU A 28 30.71 -19.13 -15.57
C LEU A 28 29.70 -18.75 -14.48
N PHE A 29 28.69 -17.95 -14.76
CA PHE A 29 27.77 -17.42 -13.71
C PHE A 29 26.36 -17.99 -13.67
N ALA A 30 25.81 -18.51 -14.77
CA ALA A 30 24.40 -18.89 -14.83
C ALA A 30 24.06 -20.20 -14.07
N GLN A 31 25.00 -21.15 -14.00
CA GLN A 31 24.79 -22.41 -13.29
C GLN A 31 24.80 -22.27 -11.75
N HIS A 32 25.42 -21.19 -11.22
CA HIS A 32 25.51 -20.97 -9.76
C HIS A 32 24.27 -20.27 -9.17
N ILE A 33 23.48 -19.58 -9.98
CA ILE A 33 22.35 -18.78 -9.50
C ILE A 33 21.11 -19.64 -9.15
N ALA A 34 20.84 -20.69 -9.92
CA ALA A 34 19.63 -21.48 -9.71
C ALA A 34 19.73 -22.51 -8.57
N ASP A 35 20.91 -23.03 -8.26
CA ASP A 35 21.05 -24.12 -7.28
C ASP A 35 21.30 -23.63 -5.84
N SER A 36 21.79 -22.41 -5.63
CA SER A 36 22.15 -21.88 -4.31
C SER A 36 21.34 -20.68 -3.83
N ALA A 37 20.62 -20.00 -4.70
CA ALA A 37 19.80 -18.85 -4.32
C ALA A 37 18.65 -19.25 -3.42
N LEU A 38 18.59 -18.67 -2.22
CA LEU A 38 17.45 -18.83 -1.30
C LEU A 38 16.40 -17.78 -1.62
N VAL A 39 15.16 -18.20 -1.66
CA VAL A 39 14.00 -17.31 -1.81
C VAL A 39 13.13 -17.34 -0.57
N GLU A 40 12.58 -16.19 -0.21
CA GLU A 40 11.62 -16.06 0.86
C GLU A 40 10.30 -16.74 0.47
N VAL A 41 9.80 -17.55 1.34
CA VAL A 41 8.48 -18.21 1.23
C VAL A 41 7.72 -18.05 2.53
N ALA A 42 6.46 -18.41 2.54
CA ALA A 42 5.67 -18.37 3.76
C ALA A 42 6.39 -19.06 4.94
N TYR A 43 6.67 -18.28 5.98
CA TYR A 43 7.31 -18.69 7.23
C TYR A 43 8.72 -19.32 7.09
N GLY A 44 9.47 -19.01 6.04
CA GLY A 44 10.84 -19.50 5.90
C GLY A 44 11.48 -19.17 4.55
N GLN A 45 12.56 -19.89 4.27
CA GLN A 45 13.33 -19.77 3.03
C GLN A 45 13.48 -21.16 2.40
N GLN A 46 13.62 -21.20 1.08
CA GLN A 46 13.96 -22.43 0.35
C GLN A 46 14.80 -22.11 -0.89
N PRO A 47 15.55 -23.10 -1.42
CA PRO A 47 16.27 -22.93 -2.70
C PRO A 47 15.28 -22.64 -3.85
N GLU A 48 15.64 -21.73 -4.76
CA GLU A 48 14.81 -21.31 -5.89
C GLU A 48 14.35 -22.50 -6.78
N TRP A 49 15.23 -23.46 -7.01
CA TRP A 49 14.89 -24.63 -7.82
C TRP A 49 13.70 -25.43 -7.22
N ARG A 50 13.54 -25.43 -5.88
CA ARG A 50 12.49 -26.16 -5.18
C ARG A 50 11.16 -25.42 -5.13
N ARG A 51 11.14 -24.14 -5.42
CA ARG A 51 9.95 -23.32 -5.42
C ARG A 51 8.91 -23.81 -6.43
N THR A 52 7.69 -24.09 -5.97
CA THR A 52 6.55 -24.46 -6.81
C THR A 52 5.52 -23.34 -6.92
N SER A 53 5.60 -22.36 -6.01
CA SER A 53 4.69 -21.23 -5.91
C SER A 53 5.06 -20.09 -6.85
N ALA A 54 4.06 -19.30 -7.25
CA ALA A 54 4.25 -18.02 -7.93
C ALA A 54 4.58 -16.93 -6.89
N ILE A 55 5.77 -16.36 -7.01
CA ILE A 55 6.22 -15.22 -6.19
C ILE A 55 6.88 -14.16 -7.08
N SER A 56 6.98 -12.94 -6.58
CA SER A 56 7.88 -11.91 -7.13
C SER A 56 8.70 -11.33 -6.01
N SER A 57 9.98 -11.12 -6.23
CA SER A 57 10.89 -10.61 -5.22
C SER A 57 11.76 -9.50 -5.76
N ILE A 58 12.05 -8.51 -4.91
CA ILE A 58 12.99 -7.42 -5.19
C ILE A 58 13.97 -7.28 -4.03
N ARG A 59 15.23 -7.04 -4.32
CA ARG A 59 16.26 -6.79 -3.32
C ARG A 59 16.19 -5.36 -2.82
N GLY A 60 16.55 -5.15 -1.56
CA GLY A 60 16.61 -3.81 -0.96
C GLY A 60 17.57 -2.86 -1.68
N GLU A 61 18.66 -3.36 -2.26
CA GLU A 61 19.58 -2.57 -3.07
C GLU A 61 18.94 -1.97 -4.32
N ASP A 62 18.02 -2.70 -4.95
CA ASP A 62 17.29 -2.22 -6.12
C ASP A 62 16.24 -1.17 -5.72
N LEU A 63 15.59 -1.33 -4.57
CA LEU A 63 14.67 -0.33 -4.01
C LEU A 63 15.37 0.99 -3.68
N LEU A 64 16.64 0.92 -3.25
CA LEU A 64 17.43 2.12 -2.94
C LEU A 64 17.78 2.97 -4.17
N LYS A 65 17.63 2.44 -5.40
CA LYS A 65 17.80 3.20 -6.65
C LYS A 65 16.67 4.18 -6.89
N THR A 66 15.51 3.95 -6.28
CA THR A 66 14.35 4.85 -6.35
C THR A 66 14.31 5.73 -5.10
N THR A 67 14.52 7.04 -5.29
CA THR A 67 14.43 8.01 -4.19
C THR A 67 12.97 8.31 -3.90
N SER A 68 12.45 7.81 -2.80
CA SER A 68 11.07 8.04 -2.36
C SER A 68 10.99 8.15 -0.84
N ALA A 69 10.11 9.01 -0.35
CA ALA A 69 9.82 9.15 1.07
C ALA A 69 9.07 7.94 1.66
N SER A 70 8.48 7.10 0.81
CA SER A 70 7.66 5.94 1.21
C SER A 70 8.17 4.66 0.56
N LEU A 71 8.31 3.58 1.37
CA LEU A 71 8.64 2.26 0.85
C LEU A 71 7.61 1.79 -0.19
N GLY A 72 6.32 2.06 0.03
CA GLY A 72 5.30 1.70 -0.95
C GLY A 72 5.52 2.31 -2.32
N ASN A 73 5.83 3.59 -2.37
CA ASN A 73 6.11 4.24 -3.65
C ASN A 73 7.35 3.66 -4.33
N SER A 74 8.35 3.22 -3.55
CA SER A 74 9.53 2.54 -4.10
C SER A 74 9.20 1.16 -4.70
N LEU A 75 8.09 0.54 -4.29
CA LEU A 75 7.62 -0.75 -4.83
C LEU A 75 6.79 -0.60 -6.11
N GLN A 76 6.39 0.60 -6.49
CA GLN A 76 5.54 0.81 -7.66
C GLN A 76 6.23 0.34 -8.94
N GLY A 77 5.57 -0.58 -9.66
CA GLY A 77 6.11 -1.15 -10.90
C GLY A 77 7.26 -2.14 -10.73
N GLN A 78 7.71 -2.42 -9.50
CA GLN A 78 8.87 -3.28 -9.22
C GLN A 78 8.52 -4.77 -9.09
N LEU A 79 7.28 -5.09 -8.67
CA LEU A 79 6.84 -6.46 -8.42
C LEU A 79 5.68 -6.81 -9.38
N PRO A 80 5.89 -7.69 -10.37
CA PRO A 80 4.82 -8.16 -11.26
C PRO A 80 3.65 -8.75 -10.45
N GLY A 81 2.44 -8.29 -10.79
CA GLY A 81 1.21 -8.64 -10.07
C GLY A 81 0.87 -7.74 -8.88
N LEU A 82 1.76 -6.83 -8.47
CA LEU A 82 1.46 -5.81 -7.47
C LEU A 82 0.91 -4.55 -8.14
N THR A 83 -0.31 -4.18 -7.81
CA THR A 83 -0.90 -2.91 -8.20
C THR A 83 -0.91 -1.98 -6.99
N LEU A 84 -0.29 -0.82 -7.13
CA LEU A 84 -0.27 0.22 -6.12
C LEU A 84 -1.06 1.42 -6.63
N LEU A 85 -2.06 1.84 -5.86
CA LEU A 85 -2.82 3.06 -6.14
C LEU A 85 -2.45 4.12 -5.10
N GLN A 86 -1.64 5.07 -5.52
CA GLN A 86 -1.33 6.24 -4.73
C GLN A 86 -2.47 7.24 -4.83
N GLN A 87 -3.17 7.52 -3.74
CA GLN A 87 -4.27 8.49 -3.72
C GLN A 87 -3.77 9.93 -3.73
N SER A 88 -2.67 10.19 -3.04
CA SER A 88 -2.02 11.50 -3.02
C SER A 88 -0.50 11.31 -2.96
N GLY A 89 0.24 12.14 -3.70
CA GLY A 89 1.69 12.25 -3.62
C GLY A 89 2.13 13.42 -2.76
N GLU A 90 1.21 14.05 -2.04
CA GLU A 90 1.47 15.25 -1.26
C GLU A 90 2.29 14.91 -0.01
N PRO A 91 3.43 15.58 0.21
CA PRO A 91 4.24 15.38 1.40
C PRO A 91 3.48 15.66 2.69
N GLY A 92 3.68 14.83 3.69
CA GLY A 92 2.94 14.90 4.94
C GLY A 92 1.53 14.34 4.88
N TYR A 93 1.08 13.95 3.69
CA TYR A 93 -0.18 13.28 3.46
C TYR A 93 -0.01 11.78 3.56
N ASP A 94 -1.02 11.17 4.10
CA ASP A 94 -1.19 9.76 4.36
C ASP A 94 -0.18 8.84 3.62
N PHE A 95 0.90 8.47 4.32
CA PHE A 95 1.86 7.48 3.85
C PHE A 95 1.28 6.08 3.85
N SER A 96 -0.02 5.95 4.19
CA SER A 96 -0.68 4.67 4.17
C SER A 96 -0.68 4.13 2.74
N ILE A 97 0.01 3.02 2.57
CA ILE A 97 -0.07 2.19 1.37
C ILE A 97 -1.42 1.46 1.42
N ALA A 98 -2.48 2.24 1.68
CA ALA A 98 -3.82 1.71 1.89
C ALA A 98 -4.36 0.95 0.67
N ASN A 99 -3.67 1.03 -0.48
CA ASN A 99 -4.19 0.54 -1.75
C ASN A 99 -3.19 -0.36 -2.48
N LEU A 100 -2.62 -1.35 -1.78
CA LEU A 100 -1.90 -2.47 -2.39
C LEU A 100 -2.89 -3.57 -2.79
N TYR A 101 -2.87 -3.96 -4.06
CA TYR A 101 -3.72 -5.04 -4.58
C TYR A 101 -2.87 -6.10 -5.27
N LEU A 102 -3.19 -7.36 -4.99
CA LEU A 102 -2.61 -8.49 -5.72
C LEU A 102 -3.45 -8.76 -6.98
N ARG A 103 -2.83 -8.56 -8.16
CA ARG A 103 -3.47 -8.89 -9.46
C ARG A 103 -4.81 -8.16 -9.68
N GLY A 104 -4.90 -6.91 -9.16
CA GLY A 104 -6.11 -6.08 -9.21
C GLY A 104 -7.07 -6.31 -8.04
N ARG A 105 -8.23 -5.64 -8.10
CA ARG A 105 -9.28 -5.75 -7.07
C ARG A 105 -10.03 -7.06 -7.22
N THR A 106 -10.14 -7.83 -6.15
CA THR A 106 -10.77 -9.16 -6.13
C THR A 106 -12.01 -9.25 -5.25
N SER A 107 -12.39 -8.17 -4.60
CA SER A 107 -13.65 -8.05 -3.87
C SER A 107 -14.22 -6.64 -4.08
N TYR A 108 -15.54 -6.48 -3.91
CA TYR A 108 -16.23 -5.19 -4.03
C TYR A 108 -16.90 -4.75 -2.72
N ALA A 109 -17.04 -5.65 -1.77
CA ALA A 109 -17.84 -5.42 -0.57
C ALA A 109 -17.04 -5.38 0.73
N SER A 110 -15.81 -5.87 0.74
CA SER A 110 -15.01 -6.00 1.96
C SER A 110 -13.62 -5.41 1.81
N GLY A 111 -12.92 -5.28 2.92
CA GLY A 111 -11.54 -4.81 2.98
C GLY A 111 -10.61 -5.64 2.10
N GLN A 112 -9.74 -4.97 1.37
CA GLN A 112 -8.82 -5.58 0.43
C GLN A 112 -7.36 -5.33 0.81
N LYS A 113 -7.10 -5.07 2.11
CA LYS A 113 -5.74 -4.83 2.59
C LYS A 113 -4.90 -6.10 2.43
N MET A 114 -3.74 -5.96 1.76
CA MET A 114 -2.73 -6.99 1.68
C MET A 114 -2.10 -7.19 3.06
N LEU A 115 -1.81 -8.44 3.44
CA LEU A 115 -1.06 -8.72 4.65
C LEU A 115 0.41 -8.35 4.44
N VAL A 116 1.01 -7.68 5.41
CA VAL A 116 2.45 -7.37 5.41
C VAL A 116 3.09 -8.04 6.62
N TYR A 117 4.09 -8.86 6.35
CA TYR A 117 4.89 -9.54 7.36
C TYR A 117 6.33 -9.01 7.32
N VAL A 118 6.80 -8.49 8.44
CA VAL A 118 8.17 -8.02 8.61
C VAL A 118 8.91 -9.01 9.51
N ASP A 119 9.96 -9.62 8.99
CA ASP A 119 10.75 -10.65 9.70
C ASP A 119 9.88 -11.78 10.28
N GLY A 120 8.81 -12.15 9.57
CA GLY A 120 7.93 -13.27 9.95
C GLY A 120 6.75 -12.94 10.85
N PHE A 121 6.50 -11.65 11.17
CA PHE A 121 5.37 -11.17 11.95
C PHE A 121 4.65 -10.01 11.27
N GLU A 122 3.35 -9.92 11.47
CA GLU A 122 2.55 -8.84 10.88
C GLU A 122 2.91 -7.49 11.48
N ALA A 123 3.25 -6.54 10.61
CA ALA A 123 3.60 -5.18 10.98
C ALA A 123 3.24 -4.18 9.87
N PRO A 124 3.02 -2.89 10.19
CA PRO A 124 2.75 -1.87 9.20
C PRO A 124 4.00 -1.58 8.35
N ILE A 125 3.82 -1.52 7.05
CA ILE A 125 4.89 -1.22 6.08
C ILE A 125 5.32 0.25 6.15
N GLU A 126 4.44 1.13 6.63
CA GLU A 126 4.65 2.57 6.73
C GLU A 126 5.76 2.95 7.72
N SER A 127 6.03 2.06 8.68
CA SER A 127 7.09 2.27 9.68
C SER A 127 8.50 1.93 9.17
N LEU A 128 8.61 1.44 7.92
CA LEU A 128 9.87 0.95 7.37
C LEU A 128 10.54 1.98 6.47
N SER A 129 11.86 2.10 6.62
CA SER A 129 12.73 2.79 5.67
C SER A 129 13.23 1.82 4.61
N THR A 130 13.37 2.28 3.35
CA THR A 130 14.00 1.48 2.28
C THR A 130 15.44 1.07 2.62
N ALA A 131 16.14 1.83 3.47
CA ALA A 131 17.52 1.57 3.86
C ALA A 131 17.70 0.28 4.70
N GLU A 132 16.67 -0.13 5.45
CA GLU A 132 16.71 -1.32 6.31
C GLU A 132 16.32 -2.62 5.62
N ILE A 133 15.80 -2.54 4.39
CA ILE A 133 15.25 -3.68 3.66
C ILE A 133 16.37 -4.52 3.02
N GLU A 134 16.33 -5.83 3.22
CA GLU A 134 17.13 -6.83 2.50
C GLU A 134 16.40 -7.29 1.24
N SER A 135 15.10 -7.65 1.39
CA SER A 135 14.25 -8.05 0.27
C SER A 135 12.77 -7.83 0.57
N VAL A 136 11.99 -7.66 -0.50
CA VAL A 136 10.53 -7.68 -0.45
C VAL A 136 10.04 -8.75 -1.40
N THR A 137 9.20 -9.67 -0.90
CA THR A 137 8.67 -10.80 -1.67
C THR A 137 7.14 -10.78 -1.61
N LEU A 138 6.51 -10.80 -2.78
CA LEU A 138 5.07 -10.87 -2.95
C LEU A 138 4.66 -12.33 -3.20
N LEU A 139 3.85 -12.90 -2.30
CA LEU A 139 3.25 -14.21 -2.47
C LEU A 139 1.93 -14.08 -3.24
N LYS A 140 1.74 -14.93 -4.29
CA LYS A 140 0.69 -14.68 -5.29
C LYS A 140 -0.30 -15.82 -5.51
N ASP A 141 0.08 -17.07 -5.22
CA ASP A 141 -0.73 -18.24 -5.51
C ASP A 141 -1.17 -19.02 -4.27
N ALA A 142 -2.03 -20.02 -4.48
CA ALA A 142 -2.64 -20.75 -3.38
C ALA A 142 -1.62 -21.51 -2.52
N SER A 143 -0.56 -22.08 -3.09
CA SER A 143 0.40 -22.87 -2.33
C SER A 143 1.16 -22.03 -1.30
N ALA A 144 1.45 -20.77 -1.65
CA ALA A 144 2.07 -19.82 -0.75
C ALA A 144 1.06 -19.20 0.23
N LEU A 145 -0.16 -18.88 -0.23
CA LEU A 145 -1.15 -18.11 0.52
C LEU A 145 -1.99 -18.97 1.48
N ALA A 146 -2.17 -20.27 1.20
CA ALA A 146 -2.98 -21.16 2.04
C ALA A 146 -2.48 -21.26 3.48
N LEU A 147 -1.17 -21.06 3.71
CA LEU A 147 -0.59 -21.03 5.05
C LEU A 147 -1.07 -19.85 5.91
N TYR A 148 -1.64 -18.81 5.30
CA TYR A 148 -2.25 -17.65 5.97
C TYR A 148 -3.77 -17.79 6.12
N GLY A 149 -4.34 -18.87 5.59
CA GLY A 149 -5.73 -19.28 5.78
C GLY A 149 -6.75 -18.23 5.37
N MET A 150 -7.65 -17.88 6.29
CA MET A 150 -8.73 -16.91 6.05
C MET A 150 -8.25 -15.47 5.85
N ARG A 151 -6.95 -15.19 5.86
CA ARG A 151 -6.39 -13.86 5.65
C ARG A 151 -5.55 -13.77 4.37
N GLY A 152 -5.35 -14.88 3.66
CA GLY A 152 -4.41 -14.98 2.54
C GLY A 152 -4.90 -14.44 1.20
N ALA A 153 -6.22 -14.35 0.97
CA ALA A 153 -6.78 -14.11 -0.37
C ALA A 153 -6.38 -12.76 -1.01
N ASN A 154 -6.10 -11.74 -0.20
CA ASN A 154 -5.67 -10.43 -0.70
C ASN A 154 -4.17 -10.36 -1.04
N GLY A 155 -3.43 -11.47 -0.88
CA GLY A 155 -1.99 -11.53 -1.04
C GLY A 155 -1.22 -11.25 0.23
N VAL A 156 0.04 -11.65 0.25
CA VAL A 156 0.96 -11.43 1.36
C VAL A 156 2.26 -10.85 0.85
N LEU A 157 2.70 -9.77 1.48
CA LEU A 157 3.98 -9.13 1.24
C LEU A 157 4.93 -9.48 2.39
N LEU A 158 5.99 -10.20 2.08
CA LEU A 158 7.05 -10.52 3.02
C LEU A 158 8.13 -9.46 2.90
N VAL A 159 8.48 -8.83 4.00
CA VAL A 159 9.58 -7.88 4.09
C VAL A 159 10.64 -8.47 5.01
N THR A 160 11.81 -8.72 4.47
CA THR A 160 12.96 -9.18 5.22
C THR A 160 13.90 -8.00 5.44
N THR A 161 14.27 -7.75 6.69
CA THR A 161 15.19 -6.67 7.03
C THR A 161 16.63 -7.15 7.04
N LYS A 162 17.58 -6.23 6.83
CA LYS A 162 19.02 -6.53 6.82
C LYS A 162 19.47 -7.12 8.15
N LYS A 163 20.33 -8.14 8.07
CA LYS A 163 20.90 -8.84 9.23
C LYS A 163 22.42 -8.66 9.29
N GLY A 164 22.97 -8.90 10.46
CA GLY A 164 24.42 -9.03 10.64
C GLY A 164 24.98 -10.22 9.87
N CYS A 165 26.29 -10.21 9.65
CA CYS A 165 27.03 -11.33 9.08
C CYS A 165 28.39 -11.44 9.77
N VAL A 166 29.03 -12.60 9.63
CA VAL A 166 30.42 -12.77 10.11
C VAL A 166 31.32 -11.97 9.21
N SER A 167 31.72 -10.79 9.68
CA SER A 167 32.61 -9.86 8.97
C SER A 167 33.19 -8.83 9.95
N ALA A 168 34.29 -8.20 9.57
CA ALA A 168 34.72 -6.97 10.23
C ALA A 168 33.61 -5.91 10.20
N PRO A 169 33.55 -5.01 11.18
CA PRO A 169 32.58 -3.93 11.22
C PRO A 169 32.59 -3.11 9.93
N GLN A 170 31.44 -2.96 9.32
CA GLN A 170 31.21 -2.15 8.13
C GLN A 170 30.30 -0.99 8.52
N VAL A 171 30.71 0.22 8.15
CA VAL A 171 29.92 1.44 8.36
C VAL A 171 29.45 1.94 7.00
N SER A 172 28.19 2.22 6.85
CA SER A 172 27.63 2.82 5.67
C SER A 172 26.91 4.11 6.02
N ILE A 173 27.28 5.18 5.33
CA ILE A 173 26.65 6.49 5.43
C ILE A 173 26.08 6.83 4.05
N ARG A 174 24.81 7.20 4.02
CA ARG A 174 24.15 7.62 2.80
C ARG A 174 23.41 8.93 3.05
N LEU A 175 23.72 9.92 2.26
CA LEU A 175 23.04 11.22 2.29
C LEU A 175 22.38 11.44 0.94
N GLN A 176 21.12 11.77 0.94
CA GLN A 176 20.34 12.06 -0.25
C GLN A 176 19.60 13.38 -0.07
N THR A 177 19.68 14.21 -1.09
CA THR A 177 18.81 15.38 -1.23
C THR A 177 18.26 15.40 -2.63
N GLY A 178 17.01 15.79 -2.76
CA GLY A 178 16.31 15.81 -4.03
C GLY A 178 15.30 16.93 -4.11
N ILE A 179 14.82 17.17 -5.32
CA ILE A 179 13.76 18.10 -5.62
C ILE A 179 12.57 17.31 -6.15
N GLN A 180 11.43 17.47 -5.50
CA GLN A 180 10.16 16.89 -5.91
C GLN A 180 9.39 17.86 -6.77
N GLN A 181 8.62 17.35 -7.73
CA GLN A 181 7.73 18.14 -8.58
C GLN A 181 6.38 17.43 -8.69
N PRO A 182 5.24 18.13 -8.51
CA PRO A 182 3.92 17.53 -8.69
C PRO A 182 3.66 17.28 -10.18
N LEU A 183 3.41 16.02 -10.55
CA LEU A 183 3.20 15.62 -11.95
C LEU A 183 1.72 15.61 -12.34
N GLY A 184 0.82 15.32 -11.39
CA GLY A 184 -0.60 15.09 -11.66
C GLY A 184 -1.52 16.29 -11.40
N VAL A 185 -0.98 17.49 -11.24
CA VAL A 185 -1.79 18.71 -10.99
C VAL A 185 -2.06 19.42 -12.32
N PRO A 186 -3.28 19.29 -12.91
CA PRO A 186 -3.61 19.96 -14.16
C PRO A 186 -3.52 21.47 -14.02
N ASP A 187 -3.28 22.17 -15.12
CA ASP A 187 -3.36 23.62 -15.15
C ASP A 187 -4.82 24.07 -15.27
N PRO A 188 -5.30 24.95 -14.40
CA PRO A 188 -6.64 25.52 -14.54
C PRO A 188 -6.71 26.45 -15.77
N ILE A 189 -7.87 26.49 -16.40
CA ILE A 189 -8.16 27.46 -17.48
C ILE A 189 -8.19 28.88 -16.94
N ASN A 190 -7.97 29.85 -17.82
CA ASN A 190 -8.05 31.27 -17.46
C ASN A 190 -9.51 31.78 -17.37
N ALA A 191 -9.71 32.99 -16.86
CA ALA A 191 -11.03 33.60 -16.65
C ALA A 191 -11.84 33.77 -17.93
N TYR A 192 -11.20 34.14 -19.04
CA TYR A 192 -11.86 34.34 -20.33
C TYR A 192 -12.41 32.99 -20.88
N ASP A 193 -11.58 31.95 -20.90
CA ASP A 193 -11.98 30.64 -21.37
C ASP A 193 -13.08 30.05 -20.45
N TYR A 194 -12.95 30.22 -19.12
CA TYR A 194 -13.99 29.79 -18.18
C TYR A 194 -15.33 30.48 -18.46
N ALA A 195 -15.34 31.81 -18.57
CA ALA A 195 -16.56 32.59 -18.79
C ALA A 195 -17.20 32.28 -20.15
N THR A 196 -16.39 32.05 -21.19
CA THR A 196 -16.85 31.64 -22.52
C THR A 196 -17.50 30.25 -22.51
N LEU A 197 -16.85 29.25 -21.90
CA LEU A 197 -17.37 27.89 -21.75
C LEU A 197 -18.62 27.85 -20.88
N TYR A 198 -18.66 28.65 -19.82
CA TYR A 198 -19.83 28.77 -18.94
C TYR A 198 -21.03 29.35 -19.70
N ASN A 199 -20.84 30.40 -20.48
CA ASN A 199 -21.89 30.95 -21.37
C ASN A 199 -22.38 29.90 -22.38
N GLN A 200 -21.48 29.10 -22.95
CA GLN A 200 -21.85 28.03 -23.87
C GLN A 200 -22.68 26.95 -23.17
N ALA A 201 -22.31 26.54 -21.96
CA ALA A 201 -23.06 25.57 -21.17
C ALA A 201 -24.49 26.07 -20.89
N ARG A 202 -24.62 27.33 -20.46
CA ARG A 202 -25.95 27.94 -20.24
C ARG A 202 -26.82 27.99 -21.49
N VAL A 203 -26.25 28.32 -22.64
CA VAL A 203 -26.98 28.31 -23.91
C VAL A 203 -27.44 26.90 -24.28
N ASN A 204 -26.59 25.88 -24.04
CA ASN A 204 -26.95 24.49 -24.28
C ASN A 204 -28.11 24.02 -23.38
N ASP A 205 -28.20 24.58 -22.16
CA ASP A 205 -29.30 24.32 -21.21
C ASP A 205 -30.55 25.21 -21.46
N GLY A 206 -30.56 26.01 -22.54
CA GLY A 206 -31.64 26.94 -22.85
C GLY A 206 -31.70 28.19 -21.95
N LEU A 207 -30.63 28.47 -21.21
CA LEU A 207 -30.53 29.62 -20.33
C LEU A 207 -29.82 30.80 -20.98
N PRO A 208 -30.11 32.06 -20.59
CA PRO A 208 -29.39 33.22 -21.11
C PRO A 208 -27.91 33.19 -20.70
N ARG A 209 -27.06 33.80 -21.49
CA ARG A 209 -25.64 34.00 -21.18
C ARG A 209 -25.52 34.77 -19.87
N LEU A 210 -24.56 34.38 -19.02
CA LEU A 210 -24.28 35.07 -17.75
C LEU A 210 -23.32 36.23 -17.94
N TYR A 211 -22.26 36.01 -18.72
CA TYR A 211 -21.21 37.02 -18.95
C TYR A 211 -21.46 37.78 -20.25
N THR A 212 -21.42 39.10 -20.15
CA THR A 212 -21.62 40.01 -21.30
C THR A 212 -20.37 40.05 -22.19
N PRO A 213 -20.47 40.54 -23.44
CA PRO A 213 -19.29 40.74 -24.30
C PRO A 213 -18.23 41.68 -23.67
N GLU A 214 -18.67 42.70 -22.95
CA GLU A 214 -17.81 43.66 -22.25
C GLU A 214 -17.01 42.98 -21.14
N GLU A 215 -17.65 42.12 -20.32
CA GLU A 215 -17.00 41.34 -19.29
C GLU A 215 -16.02 40.32 -19.88
N LEU A 216 -16.38 39.66 -20.96
CA LEU A 216 -15.47 38.73 -21.66
C LEU A 216 -14.24 39.47 -22.17
N ASN A 217 -14.41 40.68 -22.74
CA ASN A 217 -13.30 41.52 -23.20
C ASN A 217 -12.42 42.00 -22.01
N ALA A 218 -13.04 42.30 -20.88
CA ALA A 218 -12.30 42.66 -19.65
C ALA A 218 -11.45 41.49 -19.12
N TYR A 219 -11.97 40.27 -19.10
CA TYR A 219 -11.20 39.08 -18.73
C TYR A 219 -10.08 38.76 -19.72
N GLN A 220 -10.34 38.91 -21.04
CA GLN A 220 -9.35 38.67 -22.09
C GLN A 220 -8.16 39.62 -21.99
N ASN A 221 -8.42 40.91 -21.71
CA ASN A 221 -7.42 41.94 -21.66
C ASN A 221 -6.88 42.26 -20.27
N ASN A 222 -7.37 41.56 -19.22
CA ASN A 222 -7.03 41.80 -17.81
C ASN A 222 -7.14 43.30 -17.42
N THR A 223 -8.21 43.99 -17.81
CA THR A 223 -8.36 45.45 -17.67
C THR A 223 -8.46 45.89 -16.21
N ASP A 224 -9.03 45.08 -15.34
CA ASP A 224 -9.17 45.36 -13.91
C ASP A 224 -9.06 44.03 -13.11
N PRO A 225 -7.92 43.77 -12.43
CA PRO A 225 -7.68 42.52 -11.75
C PRO A 225 -8.54 42.35 -10.50
N TYR A 226 -9.22 43.33 -10.02
CA TYR A 226 -10.06 43.28 -8.84
C TYR A 226 -11.53 43.00 -9.18
N PHE A 227 -12.08 43.66 -10.19
CA PHE A 227 -13.46 43.46 -10.62
C PHE A 227 -13.61 42.41 -11.72
N TYR A 228 -12.56 42.16 -12.50
CA TYR A 228 -12.48 41.09 -13.51
C TYR A 228 -11.25 40.22 -13.26
N PRO A 229 -11.22 39.52 -12.11
CA PRO A 229 -10.05 38.74 -11.72
C PRO A 229 -9.79 37.59 -12.68
N ASN A 230 -8.51 37.24 -12.84
CA ASN A 230 -8.04 36.11 -13.63
C ASN A 230 -6.97 35.38 -12.82
N VAL A 231 -7.42 34.60 -11.84
CA VAL A 231 -6.56 33.96 -10.85
C VAL A 231 -6.22 32.55 -11.27
N ASN A 232 -4.94 32.27 -11.45
CA ASN A 232 -4.45 30.89 -11.52
C ASN A 232 -4.22 30.37 -10.09
N TRP A 233 -5.21 29.67 -9.55
CA TRP A 233 -5.17 29.15 -8.17
C TRP A 233 -4.02 28.18 -7.93
N LYS A 234 -3.62 27.37 -8.93
CA LYS A 234 -2.44 26.50 -8.83
C LYS A 234 -1.17 27.33 -8.56
N LYS A 235 -0.94 28.37 -9.37
CA LYS A 235 0.21 29.28 -9.19
C LYS A 235 0.11 30.09 -7.90
N ALA A 236 -1.09 30.42 -7.44
CA ALA A 236 -1.30 31.17 -6.21
C ALA A 236 -0.91 30.38 -4.96
N ILE A 237 -1.20 29.06 -4.91
CA ILE A 237 -1.07 28.25 -3.70
C ILE A 237 0.09 27.26 -3.72
N LEU A 238 0.60 26.85 -4.90
CA LEU A 238 1.66 25.84 -5.00
C LEU A 238 2.99 26.41 -5.49
N ASN A 239 4.05 25.93 -4.86
CA ASN A 239 5.41 25.98 -5.38
C ASN A 239 5.57 24.93 -6.49
N ASN A 240 6.42 25.22 -7.47
CA ASN A 240 6.70 24.26 -8.56
C ASN A 240 7.52 23.06 -8.07
N THR A 241 8.30 23.26 -7.01
CA THR A 241 9.21 22.23 -6.47
C THR A 241 9.23 22.29 -4.95
N ALA A 242 9.57 21.13 -4.34
CA ALA A 242 9.78 21.03 -2.90
C ALA A 242 10.98 20.12 -2.60
N PRO A 243 11.76 20.37 -1.53
CA PRO A 243 12.89 19.54 -1.18
C PRO A 243 12.49 18.26 -0.46
N LEU A 244 13.28 17.20 -0.72
CA LEU A 244 13.28 15.93 0.02
C LEU A 244 14.70 15.67 0.48
N SER A 245 14.91 15.36 1.76
CA SER A 245 16.22 15.03 2.31
C SER A 245 16.14 13.76 3.13
N MET A 246 17.13 12.88 2.97
CA MET A 246 17.27 11.63 3.70
C MET A 246 18.73 11.43 4.14
N ALA A 247 18.93 10.86 5.32
CA ALA A 247 20.23 10.47 5.82
C ALA A 247 20.12 9.09 6.48
N ASP A 248 20.95 8.15 6.04
CA ASP A 248 21.03 6.80 6.57
C ASP A 248 22.43 6.57 7.15
N LEU A 249 22.48 6.01 8.34
CA LEU A 249 23.70 5.52 8.97
C LEU A 249 23.48 4.07 9.38
N SER A 250 24.33 3.16 8.94
CA SER A 250 24.24 1.77 9.36
C SER A 250 25.59 1.16 9.69
N PHE A 251 25.52 0.21 10.65
CA PHE A 251 26.64 -0.59 11.12
C PHE A 251 26.28 -2.06 10.95
N LYS A 252 27.14 -2.83 10.30
CA LYS A 252 26.95 -4.25 10.06
C LYS A 252 28.25 -4.99 10.36
N GLY A 253 28.15 -6.15 11.02
CA GLY A 253 29.32 -6.95 11.31
C GLY A 253 29.03 -8.07 12.30
N GLY A 254 30.08 -8.67 12.84
CA GLY A 254 30.01 -9.67 13.89
C GLY A 254 30.97 -10.82 13.72
N GLY A 255 30.98 -11.69 14.71
CA GLY A 255 31.71 -12.94 14.74
C GLY A 255 30.78 -14.15 14.75
N ASP A 256 31.34 -15.32 15.10
CA ASP A 256 30.61 -16.58 15.14
C ASP A 256 29.53 -16.60 16.24
N VAL A 257 29.71 -15.82 17.32
CA VAL A 257 28.80 -15.80 18.46
C VAL A 257 27.71 -14.73 18.31
N VAL A 258 28.10 -13.54 17.87
CA VAL A 258 27.14 -12.42 17.72
C VAL A 258 27.35 -11.74 16.38
N GLN A 259 26.26 -11.59 15.66
CA GLN A 259 26.19 -10.82 14.42
C GLN A 259 25.17 -9.72 14.58
N TYR A 260 25.50 -8.52 14.11
CA TYR A 260 24.65 -7.35 14.31
C TYR A 260 24.46 -6.53 13.05
N TYR A 261 23.28 -5.94 12.95
CA TYR A 261 22.95 -4.84 12.03
C TYR A 261 22.23 -3.76 12.84
N VAL A 262 22.76 -2.54 12.81
CA VAL A 262 22.15 -1.38 13.48
C VAL A 262 22.00 -0.28 12.43
N MET A 263 20.85 0.37 12.38
CA MET A 263 20.55 1.42 11.41
C MET A 263 19.82 2.58 12.07
N MET A 264 20.11 3.78 11.62
CA MET A 264 19.41 5.03 11.90
C MET A 264 19.09 5.70 10.56
N ASN A 265 17.85 6.17 10.41
CA ASN A 265 17.41 6.90 9.24
C ASN A 265 16.71 8.18 9.67
N LEU A 266 17.01 9.26 8.96
CA LEU A 266 16.35 10.55 9.07
C LEU A 266 15.70 10.86 7.72
N LEU A 267 14.44 11.24 7.72
CA LEU A 267 13.69 11.69 6.55
C LEU A 267 13.11 13.06 6.83
N GLN A 268 13.23 13.97 5.87
CA GLN A 268 12.54 15.25 5.84
C GLN A 268 11.90 15.43 4.47
N ASN A 269 10.59 15.59 4.46
CA ASN A 269 9.77 15.78 3.26
C ASN A 269 8.93 17.05 3.42
N ILE A 270 9.14 18.03 2.54
CA ILE A 270 8.49 19.36 2.59
C ILE A 270 7.43 19.42 1.48
N GLY A 271 6.30 20.01 1.79
CA GLY A 271 5.17 20.16 0.89
C GLY A 271 5.32 21.28 -0.14
N PHE A 272 4.33 21.37 -1.01
CA PHE A 272 4.32 22.31 -2.13
C PHE A 272 3.55 23.59 -1.84
N TYR A 273 2.88 23.75 -0.68
CA TYR A 273 2.11 24.96 -0.41
C TYR A 273 3.02 26.17 -0.20
N LYS A 274 2.58 27.30 -0.76
CA LYS A 274 3.25 28.56 -0.53
C LYS A 274 2.90 29.09 0.85
N ASP A 275 3.92 29.34 1.65
CA ASP A 275 3.81 30.09 2.88
C ASP A 275 3.98 31.59 2.56
N THR A 276 2.86 32.30 2.48
CA THR A 276 2.85 33.72 2.13
C THR A 276 2.83 34.63 3.36
N ASP A 277 2.59 34.09 4.56
CA ASP A 277 2.54 34.87 5.80
C ASP A 277 3.83 34.73 6.62
N LYS A 278 4.76 35.61 6.37
CA LYS A 278 6.04 35.71 7.12
C LYS A 278 5.88 36.15 8.59
N LYS A 279 4.69 36.61 9.01
CA LYS A 279 4.44 37.08 10.38
C LYS A 279 4.07 35.93 11.34
N ARG A 280 3.72 34.75 10.82
CA ARG A 280 3.39 33.57 11.64
C ARG A 280 4.65 32.87 12.17
N ARG A 281 4.59 32.44 13.42
CA ARG A 281 5.63 31.60 14.03
C ARG A 281 5.70 30.18 13.44
N GLU A 282 4.59 29.68 12.89
CA GLU A 282 4.48 28.33 12.39
C GLU A 282 4.30 28.37 10.85
N ASN A 283 5.12 27.63 10.14
CA ASN A 283 5.06 27.52 8.69
C ASN A 283 3.74 26.81 8.29
N SER A 284 2.99 27.43 7.37
CA SER A 284 1.72 26.91 6.85
C SER A 284 1.90 25.88 5.72
N ASN A 285 3.11 25.42 5.43
CA ASN A 285 3.33 24.37 4.44
C ASN A 285 3.11 22.98 5.05
N ALA A 286 2.79 21.98 4.21
CA ALA A 286 2.81 20.59 4.61
C ALA A 286 4.24 20.15 4.91
N TYR A 287 4.41 19.33 5.94
CA TYR A 287 5.71 18.89 6.40
C TYR A 287 5.62 17.50 7.00
N TYR A 288 6.59 16.66 6.70
CA TYR A 288 6.79 15.38 7.36
C TYR A 288 8.27 15.15 7.64
N ALA A 289 8.57 14.78 8.87
CA ALA A 289 9.88 14.29 9.25
C ALA A 289 9.75 13.01 10.05
N SER A 290 10.67 12.08 9.85
CA SER A 290 10.76 10.88 10.67
C SER A 290 12.19 10.53 11.04
N PHE A 291 12.32 9.91 12.21
CA PHE A 291 13.50 9.23 12.65
C PHE A 291 13.18 7.75 12.86
N ASN A 292 13.91 6.87 12.18
CA ASN A 292 13.78 5.43 12.31
C ASN A 292 15.06 4.83 12.87
N PHE A 293 14.91 3.87 13.76
CA PHE A 293 15.99 3.10 14.35
C PHE A 293 15.69 1.61 14.23
N ARG A 294 16.68 0.80 13.88
CA ARG A 294 16.61 -0.67 13.90
C ARG A 294 17.89 -1.28 14.41
N SER A 295 17.75 -2.33 15.21
CA SER A 295 18.86 -3.18 15.66
C SER A 295 18.44 -4.64 15.51
N ASN A 296 19.12 -5.39 14.66
CA ASN A 296 18.93 -6.83 14.46
C ASN A 296 20.17 -7.56 14.95
N LEU A 297 20.00 -8.41 15.95
CA LEU A 297 21.04 -9.23 16.56
C LEU A 297 20.75 -10.71 16.30
N ASN A 298 21.74 -11.44 15.81
CA ASN A 298 21.73 -12.90 15.74
C ASN A 298 22.79 -13.41 16.72
N ILE A 299 22.38 -14.24 17.67
CA ILE A 299 23.24 -14.70 18.75
C ILE A 299 23.26 -16.23 18.72
N GLN A 300 24.45 -16.81 18.55
CA GLN A 300 24.68 -18.26 18.69
C GLN A 300 25.07 -18.55 20.15
N ILE A 301 24.09 -18.98 20.93
CA ILE A 301 24.27 -19.24 22.38
C ILE A 301 25.05 -20.53 22.59
N SER A 302 24.78 -21.56 21.78
CA SER A 302 25.49 -22.83 21.77
C SER A 302 25.46 -23.45 20.38
N LYS A 303 26.10 -24.60 20.17
CA LYS A 303 26.09 -25.31 18.88
C LYS A 303 24.66 -25.65 18.38
N HIS A 304 23.71 -25.77 19.30
CA HIS A 304 22.34 -26.16 18.98
C HIS A 304 21.31 -25.05 19.25
N LEU A 305 21.67 -23.99 19.95
CA LEU A 305 20.74 -22.92 20.34
C LEU A 305 21.22 -21.59 19.74
N SER A 306 20.38 -21.02 18.92
CA SER A 306 20.54 -19.65 18.39
C SER A 306 19.31 -18.81 18.70
N THR A 307 19.45 -17.49 18.71
CA THR A 307 18.33 -16.58 18.88
C THR A 307 18.50 -15.33 18.02
N GLY A 308 17.40 -14.86 17.45
CA GLY A 308 17.27 -13.55 16.86
C GLY A 308 16.61 -12.58 17.86
N LEU A 309 17.14 -11.37 17.96
CA LEU A 309 16.55 -10.28 18.71
C LEU A 309 16.51 -9.05 17.80
N ASN A 310 15.31 -8.68 17.35
CA ASN A 310 15.10 -7.52 16.49
C ASN A 310 14.33 -6.46 17.27
N PHE A 311 14.88 -5.28 17.29
CA PHE A 311 14.30 -4.09 17.90
C PHE A 311 14.21 -2.99 16.87
N SER A 312 13.05 -2.36 16.73
CA SER A 312 12.91 -1.16 15.89
C SER A 312 11.92 -0.17 16.49
N GLY A 313 12.11 1.08 16.13
CA GLY A 313 11.22 2.15 16.50
C GLY A 313 11.28 3.30 15.49
N SER A 314 10.17 4.01 15.37
CA SER A 314 10.12 5.24 14.59
C SER A 314 9.39 6.34 15.33
N VAL A 315 9.80 7.57 15.07
CA VAL A 315 9.11 8.78 15.53
C VAL A 315 8.82 9.61 14.28
N GLY A 316 7.54 9.91 14.04
CA GLY A 316 7.08 10.75 12.94
C GLY A 316 6.51 12.07 13.44
N ASN A 317 6.77 13.14 12.72
CA ASN A 317 6.21 14.46 12.97
C ASN A 317 5.61 14.97 11.65
N ARG A 318 4.32 15.24 11.66
CA ARG A 318 3.53 15.67 10.50
C ARG A 318 2.82 16.98 10.78
N SER A 319 2.82 17.87 9.80
CA SER A 319 2.04 19.10 9.84
C SER A 319 1.33 19.31 8.52
N ILE A 320 0.05 19.71 8.54
CA ILE A 320 -0.77 19.99 7.35
C ILE A 320 -1.47 21.34 7.58
N PRO A 321 -1.45 22.26 6.59
CA PRO A 321 -2.18 23.51 6.69
C PRO A 321 -3.70 23.33 6.61
N GLY A 322 -4.44 24.39 6.93
CA GLY A 322 -5.90 24.45 6.74
C GLY A 322 -6.74 23.92 7.90
N GLY A 323 -6.12 23.57 9.04
CA GLY A 323 -6.84 23.16 10.24
C GLY A 323 -7.67 21.88 10.08
N SER A 324 -7.25 20.96 9.21
CA SER A 324 -7.92 19.68 8.96
C SER A 324 -6.88 18.59 8.79
N SER A 325 -7.20 17.38 9.22
CA SER A 325 -6.38 16.18 8.99
C SER A 325 -6.30 15.76 7.51
N SER A 326 -7.09 16.40 6.64
CA SER A 326 -7.19 16.09 5.21
C SER A 326 -6.93 17.33 4.34
N ALA A 327 -5.86 17.31 3.53
CA ALA A 327 -5.57 18.36 2.54
C ALA A 327 -6.33 18.19 1.20
N ASN A 328 -7.10 17.11 1.02
CA ASN A 328 -7.92 16.93 -0.19
C ASN A 328 -8.81 18.14 -0.47
N GLY A 329 -9.27 18.83 0.57
CA GLY A 329 -10.01 20.08 0.47
C GLY A 329 -9.18 21.23 -0.10
N LEU A 330 -7.90 21.34 0.24
CA LEU A 330 -7.01 22.42 -0.18
C LEU A 330 -6.63 22.28 -1.65
N LEU A 331 -6.16 21.10 -2.07
CA LEU A 331 -5.88 20.85 -3.49
C LEU A 331 -7.14 20.94 -4.34
N GLY A 332 -8.26 20.38 -3.88
CA GLY A 332 -9.54 20.46 -4.56
C GLY A 332 -10.03 21.90 -4.76
N ALA A 333 -9.63 22.85 -3.93
CA ALA A 333 -9.97 24.25 -4.10
C ALA A 333 -9.39 24.87 -5.38
N ILE A 334 -8.26 24.34 -5.90
CA ILE A 334 -7.65 24.79 -7.16
C ILE A 334 -8.64 24.69 -8.33
N TRP A 335 -9.42 23.60 -8.37
CA TRP A 335 -10.35 23.32 -9.49
C TRP A 335 -11.79 23.69 -9.19
N ARG A 336 -12.17 23.75 -7.90
CA ARG A 336 -13.54 24.13 -7.52
C ARG A 336 -13.75 25.63 -7.50
N THR A 337 -12.69 26.44 -7.29
CA THR A 337 -12.79 27.88 -7.30
C THR A 337 -12.56 28.41 -8.71
N ALA A 338 -13.58 29.04 -9.30
CA ALA A 338 -13.49 29.60 -10.63
C ALA A 338 -12.38 30.68 -10.71
N PRO A 339 -11.65 30.78 -11.83
CA PRO A 339 -10.56 31.75 -11.99
C PRO A 339 -11.01 33.21 -11.92
N ASN A 340 -12.29 33.48 -12.19
CA ASN A 340 -12.92 34.77 -12.15
C ASN A 340 -13.81 35.03 -10.93
N ALA A 341 -13.75 34.13 -9.90
CA ALA A 341 -14.63 34.26 -8.74
C ALA A 341 -14.35 35.48 -7.87
N PHE A 342 -13.09 35.78 -7.63
CA PHE A 342 -12.59 36.92 -6.85
C PHE A 342 -11.05 37.03 -6.95
N PRO A 343 -10.42 38.17 -6.65
CA PRO A 343 -8.97 38.28 -6.56
C PRO A 343 -8.43 37.53 -5.33
N VAL A 344 -7.13 37.16 -5.31
CA VAL A 344 -6.50 36.59 -4.12
C VAL A 344 -6.60 37.59 -2.96
N TYR A 345 -6.20 38.80 -3.20
CA TYR A 345 -6.29 39.91 -2.26
C TYR A 345 -7.03 41.06 -2.89
N ASN A 346 -7.88 41.72 -2.14
CA ASN A 346 -8.56 42.94 -2.48
C ASN A 346 -7.59 44.14 -2.43
N PRO A 347 -7.96 45.32 -2.95
CA PRO A 347 -7.10 46.52 -2.92
C PRO A 347 -6.61 46.94 -1.53
N ASP A 348 -7.39 46.66 -0.48
CA ASP A 348 -7.06 46.93 0.93
C ASP A 348 -6.20 45.82 1.58
N GLY A 349 -5.84 44.77 0.84
CA GLY A 349 -5.08 43.62 1.33
C GLY A 349 -5.92 42.52 2.02
N SER A 350 -7.24 42.70 2.12
CA SER A 350 -8.13 41.67 2.63
C SER A 350 -8.27 40.51 1.63
N TYR A 351 -8.67 39.31 2.13
CA TYR A 351 -8.90 38.18 1.25
C TYR A 351 -10.15 38.37 0.38
N GLY A 352 -10.03 38.14 -0.91
CA GLY A 352 -11.18 38.02 -1.80
C GLY A 352 -11.99 36.76 -1.49
N GLY A 353 -13.32 36.82 -1.65
CA GLY A 353 -14.21 35.67 -1.43
C GLY A 353 -15.67 36.06 -1.59
N ASN A 354 -16.54 35.03 -1.62
CA ASN A 354 -17.99 35.24 -1.73
C ASN A 354 -18.77 34.20 -0.91
N ALA A 355 -20.10 34.18 -1.06
CA ALA A 355 -20.94 33.23 -0.36
C ALA A 355 -20.65 31.76 -0.75
N ALA A 356 -20.28 31.51 -2.02
CA ALA A 356 -20.10 30.16 -2.54
C ALA A 356 -18.70 29.59 -2.28
N PHE A 357 -17.68 30.44 -2.29
CA PHE A 357 -16.28 30.00 -2.24
C PHE A 357 -15.49 30.75 -1.17
N THR A 358 -14.68 29.99 -0.42
CA THR A 358 -13.63 30.53 0.44
C THR A 358 -12.36 30.78 -0.36
N ASN A 359 -11.49 31.64 0.12
CA ASN A 359 -10.21 31.94 -0.54
C ASN A 359 -9.22 30.77 -0.38
N PRO A 360 -8.73 30.14 -1.46
CA PRO A 360 -7.79 29.04 -1.37
C PRO A 360 -6.49 29.39 -0.64
N VAL A 361 -5.96 30.61 -0.84
CA VAL A 361 -4.76 31.08 -0.13
C VAL A 361 -5.06 31.31 1.35
N GLY A 362 -6.19 31.95 1.66
CA GLY A 362 -6.66 32.14 3.04
C GLY A 362 -6.85 30.81 3.80
N ASN A 363 -7.35 29.78 3.11
CA ASN A 363 -7.50 28.45 3.71
C ASN A 363 -6.14 27.83 4.09
N ILE A 364 -5.09 28.06 3.32
CA ILE A 364 -3.74 27.56 3.63
C ILE A 364 -3.10 28.38 4.74
N VAL A 365 -3.14 29.71 4.58
CA VAL A 365 -2.34 30.60 5.40
C VAL A 365 -3.06 30.96 6.71
N SER A 366 -4.39 31.15 6.68
CA SER A 366 -5.12 31.75 7.80
C SER A 366 -6.03 30.80 8.57
N ARG A 367 -6.32 29.60 8.07
CA ARG A 367 -7.32 28.72 8.71
C ARG A 367 -6.76 27.90 9.86
N GLY A 368 -5.45 27.81 10.02
CA GLY A 368 -4.83 27.04 11.07
C GLY A 368 -4.02 25.84 10.53
N LEU A 369 -3.78 24.84 11.38
CA LEU A 369 -2.98 23.68 11.00
C LEU A 369 -3.35 22.45 11.83
N TYR A 370 -3.10 21.30 11.25
CA TYR A 370 -3.12 19.99 11.89
C TYR A 370 -1.69 19.55 12.17
N LYS A 371 -1.41 19.06 13.39
CA LYS A 371 -0.13 18.45 13.77
C LYS A 371 -0.38 17.04 14.28
N GLU A 372 0.52 16.13 13.96
CA GLU A 372 0.50 14.75 14.43
C GLU A 372 1.91 14.31 14.78
N ASN A 373 2.07 13.72 15.96
CA ASN A 373 3.28 13.06 16.41
C ASN A 373 2.99 11.57 16.55
N SER A 374 3.60 10.75 15.71
CA SER A 374 3.44 9.31 15.74
C SER A 374 4.68 8.62 16.26
N ARG A 375 4.50 7.47 16.89
CA ARG A 375 5.56 6.62 17.41
C ARG A 375 5.20 5.17 17.13
N THR A 376 6.16 4.41 16.62
CA THR A 376 6.06 2.97 16.51
C THR A 376 7.15 2.31 17.33
N PHE A 377 6.84 1.15 17.84
CA PHE A 377 7.78 0.29 18.55
C PHE A 377 7.55 -1.14 18.11
N GLN A 378 8.61 -1.87 17.82
CA GLN A 378 8.58 -3.28 17.53
C GLN A 378 9.70 -4.01 18.23
N LEU A 379 9.36 -5.13 18.88
CA LEU A 379 10.32 -6.05 19.46
C LEU A 379 9.99 -7.46 18.97
N ILE A 380 10.97 -8.17 18.46
CA ILE A 380 10.85 -9.57 18.01
C ILE A 380 11.96 -10.38 18.67
N PHE A 381 11.58 -11.48 19.33
CA PHE A 381 12.48 -12.46 19.92
C PHE A 381 12.21 -13.83 19.34
N MET A 382 13.23 -14.49 18.75
CA MET A 382 13.09 -15.74 18.01
C MET A 382 14.19 -16.75 18.36
N PRO A 383 14.07 -17.52 19.45
CA PRO A 383 14.94 -18.65 19.72
C PRO A 383 14.68 -19.82 18.75
N LYS A 384 15.75 -20.48 18.34
CA LYS A 384 15.75 -21.69 17.53
C LYS A 384 16.67 -22.73 18.15
N TYR A 385 16.15 -23.93 18.31
CA TYR A 385 16.91 -25.06 18.82
C TYR A 385 16.98 -26.19 17.80
N ASP A 386 18.20 -26.63 17.54
CA ASP A 386 18.49 -27.73 16.61
C ASP A 386 18.39 -29.08 17.33
N LEU A 387 17.48 -29.94 16.88
CA LEU A 387 17.17 -31.22 17.45
C LEU A 387 17.94 -32.38 16.74
N GLU A 388 19.10 -32.13 16.17
CA GLU A 388 19.93 -33.10 15.44
C GLU A 388 20.21 -34.35 16.24
N LYS A 389 20.28 -34.26 17.58
CA LYS A 389 20.45 -35.40 18.48
C LYS A 389 19.26 -36.37 18.44
N LEU A 390 18.06 -35.88 18.16
CA LEU A 390 16.85 -36.67 18.03
C LEU A 390 16.73 -37.25 16.62
N THR A 391 16.83 -36.38 15.62
CA THR A 391 16.89 -36.79 14.20
C THR A 391 17.53 -35.68 13.38
N LYS A 392 18.37 -36.07 12.39
CA LYS A 392 19.04 -35.12 11.52
C LYS A 392 18.04 -34.27 10.74
N GLY A 393 18.25 -32.98 10.72
CA GLY A 393 17.44 -32.02 9.98
C GLY A 393 16.17 -31.58 10.71
N LEU A 394 15.96 -31.95 11.97
CA LEU A 394 14.85 -31.50 12.81
C LEU A 394 15.27 -30.26 13.61
N SER A 395 14.46 -29.23 13.60
CA SER A 395 14.64 -28.04 14.45
C SER A 395 13.31 -27.51 14.93
N VAL A 396 13.31 -26.88 16.10
CA VAL A 396 12.16 -26.18 16.67
C VAL A 396 12.52 -24.72 16.87
N SER A 397 11.59 -23.84 16.55
CA SER A 397 11.71 -22.41 16.83
C SER A 397 10.43 -21.86 17.47
N ALA A 398 10.60 -20.85 18.29
CA ALA A 398 9.49 -20.06 18.82
C ALA A 398 9.76 -18.59 18.52
N GLY A 399 8.70 -17.79 18.49
CA GLY A 399 8.83 -16.36 18.25
C GLY A 399 7.76 -15.60 19.01
N ILE A 400 8.16 -14.49 19.61
CA ILE A 400 7.26 -13.51 20.22
C ILE A 400 7.56 -12.19 19.56
N ALA A 401 6.51 -11.51 19.07
CA ALA A 401 6.61 -10.17 18.54
C ALA A 401 5.58 -9.26 19.21
N TYR A 402 6.03 -8.10 19.64
CA TYR A 402 5.20 -7.03 20.15
C TYR A 402 5.36 -5.81 19.26
N ASN A 403 4.25 -5.31 18.73
CA ASN A 403 4.17 -4.08 17.94
C ASN A 403 3.23 -3.10 18.64
N ASN A 404 3.62 -1.84 18.71
CA ASN A 404 2.79 -0.76 19.21
C ASN A 404 2.88 0.44 18.28
N TYR A 405 1.76 1.11 18.08
CA TYR A 405 1.65 2.39 17.41
C TYR A 405 0.86 3.35 18.29
N MET A 406 1.35 4.56 18.42
CA MET A 406 0.68 5.65 19.09
C MET A 406 0.83 6.93 18.27
N ALA A 407 -0.25 7.65 18.08
CA ALA A 407 -0.24 8.97 17.45
C ALA A 407 -1.09 9.94 18.28
N ASP A 408 -0.50 11.07 18.60
CA ASP A 408 -1.16 12.22 19.22
C ASP A 408 -1.31 13.31 18.17
N SER A 409 -2.53 13.79 17.93
CA SER A 409 -2.81 14.86 16.98
C SER A 409 -3.42 16.07 17.66
N SER A 410 -3.19 17.22 17.11
CA SER A 410 -3.83 18.47 17.51
C SER A 410 -4.29 19.27 16.29
N ILE A 411 -5.45 19.86 16.40
CA ILE A 411 -6.03 20.72 15.37
C ILE A 411 -6.08 22.13 15.94
N LYS A 412 -5.47 23.07 15.23
CA LYS A 412 -5.63 24.50 15.51
C LYS A 412 -6.46 25.09 14.38
N ASN A 413 -7.61 25.67 14.73
CA ASN A 413 -8.55 26.24 13.77
C ASN A 413 -8.85 27.68 14.10
N GLN A 414 -9.00 28.49 13.06
CA GLN A 414 -9.61 29.82 13.14
C GLN A 414 -10.39 30.09 11.85
N ASN A 415 -11.39 30.96 11.97
CA ASN A 415 -12.05 31.54 10.83
C ASN A 415 -11.33 32.83 10.43
N TYR A 416 -11.48 33.21 9.16
CA TYR A 416 -10.99 34.48 8.64
C TYR A 416 -12.05 35.16 7.80
N ALA A 417 -12.10 36.52 7.88
CA ALA A 417 -12.96 37.34 7.07
C ALA A 417 -12.50 37.37 5.63
N ARG A 418 -13.43 37.36 4.69
CA ARG A 418 -13.20 37.52 3.26
C ARG A 418 -14.27 38.46 2.69
N TYR A 419 -13.95 39.15 1.60
CA TYR A 419 -14.83 40.18 1.08
C TYR A 419 -15.02 40.03 -0.42
N SER A 420 -16.25 40.23 -0.90
CA SER A 420 -16.52 40.50 -2.31
C SER A 420 -16.56 41.97 -2.58
N LEU A 421 -16.14 42.35 -3.78
CA LEU A 421 -16.13 43.74 -4.24
C LEU A 421 -17.34 44.03 -5.11
N SER A 422 -17.91 45.21 -4.93
CA SER A 422 -18.91 45.81 -5.83
C SER A 422 -18.64 47.30 -6.00
N LYS A 423 -19.16 47.88 -7.10
CA LYS A 423 -19.09 49.36 -7.32
C LYS A 423 -20.35 49.99 -6.78
N GLY A 424 -20.22 50.96 -5.91
CA GLY A 424 -21.31 51.80 -5.47
C GLY A 424 -21.77 52.80 -6.55
N ALA A 425 -22.87 53.49 -6.30
CA ALA A 425 -23.48 54.43 -7.26
C ALA A 425 -22.57 55.60 -7.64
N GLY A 426 -21.64 56.00 -6.76
CA GLY A 426 -20.62 57.04 -6.98
C GLY A 426 -19.29 56.52 -7.55
N GLY A 427 -19.19 55.20 -7.84
CA GLY A 427 -17.95 54.58 -8.32
C GLY A 427 -17.00 54.13 -7.19
N GLU A 428 -17.39 54.33 -5.93
CA GLU A 428 -16.66 53.84 -4.75
C GLU A 428 -16.64 52.30 -4.68
N VAL A 429 -15.56 51.74 -4.14
CA VAL A 429 -15.43 50.31 -3.93
C VAL A 429 -16.13 49.92 -2.62
N LEU A 430 -17.14 49.07 -2.74
CA LEU A 430 -17.88 48.52 -1.60
C LEU A 430 -17.40 47.10 -1.29
N TYR A 431 -17.18 46.81 -0.01
CA TYR A 431 -16.72 45.53 0.51
C TYR A 431 -17.85 44.82 1.24
N THR A 432 -18.31 43.69 0.71
CA THR A 432 -19.33 42.88 1.36
C THR A 432 -18.63 41.73 2.12
N PRO A 433 -18.71 41.70 3.45
CA PRO A 433 -18.03 40.69 4.25
C PRO A 433 -18.72 39.29 4.19
N TYR A 434 -17.92 38.26 4.19
CA TYR A 434 -18.33 36.87 4.35
C TYR A 434 -17.43 36.18 5.39
N GLY A 435 -18.05 35.66 6.44
CA GLY A 435 -17.35 35.16 7.62
C GLY A 435 -16.81 36.30 8.50
N ALA A 436 -16.16 35.93 9.57
CA ALA A 436 -15.52 36.86 10.51
C ALA A 436 -14.21 36.24 11.00
N ASP A 437 -13.25 37.08 11.38
CA ASP A 437 -12.06 36.63 12.06
C ASP A 437 -12.41 36.06 13.43
N SER A 438 -11.83 34.92 13.77
CA SER A 438 -11.94 34.34 15.10
C SER A 438 -10.55 34.15 15.73
N PRO A 439 -10.46 34.05 17.05
CA PRO A 439 -9.25 33.60 17.70
C PRO A 439 -8.83 32.22 17.18
N LEU A 440 -7.53 31.92 17.27
CA LEU A 440 -7.02 30.57 16.99
C LEU A 440 -7.42 29.66 18.16
N GLU A 441 -8.35 28.76 17.90
CA GLU A 441 -8.78 27.73 18.86
C GLU A 441 -7.94 26.48 18.66
N SER A 442 -7.51 25.88 19.77
CA SER A 442 -6.83 24.59 19.77
C SER A 442 -7.81 23.54 20.25
N ASP A 443 -8.14 22.61 19.39
CA ASP A 443 -8.87 21.42 19.76
C ASP A 443 -7.87 20.38 20.28
N GLU A 444 -8.15 19.82 21.47
CA GLU A 444 -7.32 18.75 22.02
C GLU A 444 -7.46 17.52 21.12
N GLY A 445 -6.33 16.98 20.75
CA GLY A 445 -6.23 16.08 19.65
C GLY A 445 -6.75 14.67 19.94
N PHE A 446 -7.03 13.99 18.89
CA PHE A 446 -7.35 12.58 18.90
C PHE A 446 -6.09 11.76 19.17
N ARG A 447 -6.18 10.84 20.12
CA ARG A 447 -5.17 9.82 20.34
C ARG A 447 -5.57 8.57 19.56
N THR A 448 -4.69 8.12 18.67
CA THR A 448 -4.79 6.81 18.06
C THR A 448 -3.71 5.92 18.65
N ASP A 449 -4.13 4.77 19.15
CA ASP A 449 -3.23 3.82 19.80
C ASP A 449 -3.68 2.40 19.49
N TRP A 450 -2.75 1.53 19.13
CA TRP A 450 -3.00 0.12 19.00
C TRP A 450 -1.75 -0.68 19.36
N SER A 451 -1.96 -1.89 19.83
CA SER A 451 -0.89 -2.85 20.07
C SER A 451 -1.22 -4.21 19.46
N ARG A 452 -0.20 -4.95 19.13
CA ARG A 452 -0.32 -6.31 18.59
C ARG A 452 0.73 -7.20 19.23
N LEU A 453 0.27 -8.31 19.79
CA LEU A 453 1.10 -9.35 20.34
C LEU A 453 0.94 -10.61 19.50
N ASN A 454 2.05 -11.07 18.94
CA ASN A 454 2.10 -12.31 18.17
C ASN A 454 2.93 -13.35 18.91
N PHE A 455 2.46 -14.59 18.89
CA PHE A 455 3.22 -15.77 19.28
C PHE A 455 3.26 -16.74 18.13
N LYS A 456 4.44 -17.29 17.81
CA LYS A 456 4.65 -18.30 16.79
C LYS A 456 5.46 -19.46 17.36
N ALA A 457 5.05 -20.69 17.08
CA ALA A 457 5.86 -21.88 17.27
C ALA A 457 5.97 -22.62 15.93
N GLN A 458 7.13 -23.17 15.64
CA GLN A 458 7.40 -23.82 14.36
C GLN A 458 8.31 -25.03 14.58
N LEU A 459 7.95 -26.14 13.94
CA LEU A 459 8.76 -27.36 13.87
C LEU A 459 9.12 -27.59 12.41
N ASP A 460 10.42 -27.66 12.12
CA ASP A 460 10.95 -27.84 10.78
C ASP A 460 11.73 -29.16 10.70
N TYR A 461 11.54 -29.86 9.58
CA TYR A 461 12.30 -31.04 9.22
C TYR A 461 12.77 -30.90 7.76
N ASP A 462 14.08 -30.95 7.50
CA ASP A 462 14.66 -30.97 6.16
C ASP A 462 15.74 -32.03 6.06
N ARG A 463 15.52 -33.03 5.19
CA ARG A 463 16.44 -34.12 5.05
C ARG A 463 16.52 -34.65 3.62
N VAL A 464 17.74 -34.97 3.22
CA VAL A 464 18.06 -35.59 1.94
C VAL A 464 18.35 -37.08 2.17
N PHE A 465 17.64 -37.95 1.43
CA PHE A 465 17.80 -39.41 1.42
C PHE A 465 18.19 -39.83 0.00
N LYS A 466 19.45 -39.91 -0.33
CA LYS A 466 19.94 -40.19 -1.70
C LYS A 466 19.35 -39.22 -2.72
N GLN A 467 18.40 -39.68 -3.53
CA GLN A 467 17.70 -38.89 -4.56
C GLN A 467 16.41 -38.24 -4.07
N HIS A 468 15.99 -38.52 -2.84
CA HIS A 468 14.76 -38.07 -2.21
C HIS A 468 15.09 -36.93 -1.25
N GLN A 469 14.42 -35.82 -1.33
CA GLN A 469 14.47 -34.75 -0.34
C GLN A 469 13.07 -34.51 0.20
N LEU A 470 12.93 -34.50 1.51
CA LEU A 470 11.70 -34.24 2.23
C LEU A 470 11.91 -33.04 3.14
N THR A 471 11.07 -32.04 2.98
CA THR A 471 10.96 -30.89 3.90
C THR A 471 9.55 -30.83 4.42
N ALA A 472 9.39 -30.73 5.73
CA ALA A 472 8.10 -30.59 6.39
C ALA A 472 8.20 -29.45 7.43
N SER A 473 7.17 -28.64 7.51
CA SER A 473 7.07 -27.60 8.53
C SER A 473 5.66 -27.57 9.09
N ILE A 474 5.55 -27.44 10.41
CA ILE A 474 4.30 -27.26 11.12
C ILE A 474 4.39 -25.96 11.88
N PHE A 475 3.33 -25.14 11.79
CA PHE A 475 3.29 -23.80 12.38
C PHE A 475 2.08 -23.66 13.29
N PHE A 476 2.28 -23.02 14.40
CA PHE A 476 1.23 -22.45 15.22
C PHE A 476 1.47 -20.95 15.33
N LEU A 477 0.45 -20.14 15.09
CA LEU A 477 0.49 -18.69 15.23
C LEU A 477 -0.74 -18.20 15.97
N SER A 478 -0.52 -17.38 17.00
CA SER A 478 -1.55 -16.63 17.71
C SER A 478 -1.29 -15.14 17.54
N ASP A 479 -2.32 -14.39 17.20
CA ASP A 479 -2.27 -12.94 16.99
C ASP A 479 -3.36 -12.28 17.83
N LEU A 480 -2.96 -11.36 18.69
CA LEU A 480 -3.83 -10.53 19.51
C LEU A 480 -3.62 -9.07 19.12
N TYR A 481 -4.64 -8.46 18.53
CA TYR A 481 -4.64 -7.05 18.17
C TYR A 481 -5.62 -6.27 19.02
N GLN A 482 -5.13 -5.21 19.66
CA GLN A 482 -5.88 -4.34 20.56
C GLN A 482 -5.85 -2.91 20.01
N LYS A 483 -7.00 -2.25 19.97
CA LYS A 483 -7.13 -0.86 19.53
C LYS A 483 -7.66 -0.01 20.68
N TYR A 484 -7.04 1.14 20.94
CA TYR A 484 -7.51 2.08 21.94
C TYR A 484 -8.96 2.52 21.68
N GLY A 485 -9.75 2.56 22.73
CA GLY A 485 -11.17 2.91 22.66
C GLY A 485 -12.09 1.78 22.16
N SER A 486 -11.53 0.65 21.70
CA SER A 486 -12.29 -0.57 21.43
C SER A 486 -12.33 -1.44 22.68
N ARG A 487 -13.48 -2.04 22.96
CA ARG A 487 -13.63 -3.04 24.04
C ARG A 487 -13.25 -4.45 23.57
N ASP A 488 -13.10 -4.62 22.26
CA ASP A 488 -13.01 -5.92 21.64
C ASP A 488 -11.64 -6.13 20.99
N ASP A 489 -10.87 -7.03 21.58
CA ASP A 489 -9.63 -7.52 20.99
C ASP A 489 -9.93 -8.36 19.76
N ILE A 490 -9.10 -8.27 18.72
CA ILE A 490 -9.16 -9.16 17.57
C ILE A 490 -8.20 -10.33 17.80
N LYS A 491 -8.73 -11.55 17.78
CA LYS A 491 -7.97 -12.77 18.05
C LYS A 491 -7.94 -13.68 16.85
N TYR A 492 -6.73 -14.06 16.45
CA TYR A 492 -6.47 -15.03 15.42
C TYR A 492 -5.70 -16.22 15.95
N LEU A 493 -6.12 -17.41 15.52
CA LEU A 493 -5.35 -18.63 15.69
C LEU A 493 -5.14 -19.28 14.34
N ASN A 494 -3.91 -19.71 14.05
CA ASN A 494 -3.57 -20.38 12.81
C ASN A 494 -2.71 -21.61 13.08
N TYR A 495 -3.21 -22.78 12.72
CA TYR A 495 -2.48 -24.03 12.66
C TYR A 495 -2.21 -24.32 11.20
N ALA A 496 -0.95 -24.33 10.78
CA ALA A 496 -0.60 -24.51 9.38
C ALA A 496 0.52 -25.54 9.22
N GLY A 497 0.58 -26.15 8.05
CA GLY A 497 1.63 -27.10 7.72
C GLY A 497 1.94 -27.11 6.24
N ARG A 498 3.19 -27.39 5.93
CA ARG A 498 3.69 -27.56 4.56
C ARG A 498 4.57 -28.80 4.51
N VAL A 499 4.39 -29.60 3.48
CA VAL A 499 5.26 -30.73 3.14
C VAL A 499 5.68 -30.61 1.70
N THR A 500 6.98 -30.55 1.46
CA THR A 500 7.57 -30.50 0.11
C THR A 500 8.43 -31.72 -0.08
N TYR A 501 8.15 -32.49 -1.14
CA TYR A 501 8.92 -33.63 -1.55
C TYR A 501 9.54 -33.40 -2.91
N SER A 502 10.81 -33.72 -3.06
CA SER A 502 11.47 -33.70 -4.36
C SER A 502 12.22 -35.00 -4.65
N TYR A 503 12.15 -35.44 -5.91
CA TYR A 503 12.83 -36.62 -6.40
C TYR A 503 13.88 -36.23 -7.44
N ASN A 504 15.13 -36.56 -7.16
CA ASN A 504 16.30 -36.33 -8.04
C ASN A 504 16.45 -34.85 -8.49
N GLN A 505 15.92 -33.91 -7.71
CA GLN A 505 15.82 -32.48 -8.07
C GLN A 505 15.13 -32.24 -9.43
N LYS A 506 14.25 -33.16 -9.87
CA LYS A 506 13.51 -33.05 -11.15
C LYS A 506 12.02 -32.86 -10.90
N TYR A 507 11.44 -33.67 -10.04
CA TYR A 507 10.03 -33.65 -9.72
C TYR A 507 9.84 -33.12 -8.32
N ILE A 508 8.98 -32.14 -8.15
CA ILE A 508 8.71 -31.49 -6.89
C ILE A 508 7.20 -31.53 -6.67
N GLY A 509 6.77 -31.95 -5.51
CA GLY A 509 5.38 -31.91 -5.05
C GLY A 509 5.30 -31.21 -3.71
N GLU A 510 4.34 -30.33 -3.55
CA GLU A 510 4.11 -29.61 -2.29
C GLU A 510 2.64 -29.68 -1.91
N PHE A 511 2.39 -29.96 -0.66
CA PHE A 511 1.10 -29.82 -0.02
C PHE A 511 1.22 -28.81 1.11
N SER A 512 0.34 -27.82 1.13
CA SER A 512 0.22 -26.84 2.20
C SER A 512 -1.23 -26.75 2.66
N ALA A 513 -1.45 -26.58 3.95
CA ALA A 513 -2.77 -26.41 4.50
C ALA A 513 -2.73 -25.57 5.77
N SER A 514 -3.83 -24.89 6.05
CA SER A 514 -4.04 -24.25 7.34
C SER A 514 -5.45 -24.46 7.87
N TYR A 515 -5.57 -24.46 9.20
CA TYR A 515 -6.82 -24.43 9.94
C TYR A 515 -6.81 -23.16 10.79
N THR A 516 -7.57 -22.15 10.35
CA THR A 516 -7.48 -20.79 10.88
C THR A 516 -8.78 -20.39 11.52
N GLY A 517 -8.71 -19.76 12.68
CA GLY A 517 -9.86 -19.27 13.45
C GLY A 517 -9.79 -17.77 13.75
N CYS A 518 -10.97 -17.15 13.79
CA CYS A 518 -11.19 -15.74 14.16
C CYS A 518 -12.44 -15.61 14.99
N ASP A 519 -12.47 -14.66 15.93
CA ASP A 519 -13.59 -14.40 16.80
C ASP A 519 -14.69 -13.50 16.18
N ASP A 520 -14.51 -13.04 14.94
CA ASP A 520 -15.50 -12.24 14.19
C ASP A 520 -16.76 -13.04 13.79
N TYR A 521 -16.76 -14.37 13.96
CA TYR A 521 -17.84 -15.26 13.54
C TYR A 521 -18.47 -15.98 14.73
N ALA A 522 -19.73 -16.43 14.54
CA ALA A 522 -20.50 -17.13 15.56
C ALA A 522 -19.79 -18.38 16.09
N PRO A 523 -19.95 -18.75 17.37
CA PRO A 523 -19.46 -20.02 17.91
C PRO A 523 -19.85 -21.21 17.02
N GLY A 524 -18.91 -22.10 16.76
CA GLY A 524 -19.07 -23.21 15.81
C GLY A 524 -18.75 -22.89 14.33
N LYS A 525 -18.64 -21.60 13.95
CA LYS A 525 -18.32 -21.14 12.59
C LYS A 525 -17.02 -20.32 12.51
N ARG A 526 -16.22 -20.35 13.57
CA ARG A 526 -14.99 -19.53 13.70
C ARG A 526 -13.80 -20.04 12.89
N TYR A 527 -13.77 -21.34 12.57
CA TYR A 527 -12.61 -22.00 11.98
C TYR A 527 -12.87 -22.46 10.55
N GLY A 528 -11.88 -22.24 9.67
CA GLY A 528 -11.88 -22.66 8.29
C GLY A 528 -10.64 -23.48 7.91
N PHE A 529 -10.78 -24.41 6.98
CA PHE A 529 -9.71 -25.23 6.43
C PHE A 529 -9.36 -24.78 5.01
N PHE A 530 -8.06 -24.55 4.76
CA PHE A 530 -7.55 -23.98 3.51
C PHE A 530 -6.43 -24.84 2.95
N PRO A 531 -6.73 -25.85 2.12
CA PRO A 531 -5.74 -26.72 1.49
C PRO A 531 -5.24 -26.14 0.17
N ALA A 532 -3.97 -26.45 -0.17
CA ALA A 532 -3.39 -26.18 -1.48
C ALA A 532 -2.39 -27.26 -1.88
N PHE A 533 -2.30 -27.50 -3.18
CA PHE A 533 -1.35 -28.42 -3.81
C PHE A 533 -0.57 -27.68 -4.88
N SER A 534 0.71 -27.99 -5.00
CA SER A 534 1.51 -27.52 -6.11
C SER A 534 2.53 -28.56 -6.56
N ALA A 535 2.93 -28.45 -7.82
CA ALA A 535 3.90 -29.33 -8.44
C ALA A 535 4.88 -28.53 -9.29
N GLY A 536 6.11 -29.01 -9.38
CA GLY A 536 7.17 -28.48 -10.23
C GLY A 536 7.88 -29.59 -10.97
N TRP A 537 8.19 -29.35 -12.26
CA TRP A 537 8.96 -30.27 -13.10
C TRP A 537 10.10 -29.53 -13.75
N ILE A 538 11.33 -29.90 -13.42
CA ILE A 538 12.54 -29.32 -13.99
C ILE A 538 12.90 -30.12 -15.24
N LEU A 539 12.40 -29.65 -16.39
CA LEU A 539 12.57 -30.31 -17.68
C LEU A 539 14.03 -30.33 -18.12
N SER A 540 14.80 -29.25 -17.84
CA SER A 540 16.19 -29.15 -18.23
C SER A 540 17.09 -30.25 -17.64
N LYS A 541 16.66 -30.91 -16.54
CA LYS A 541 17.36 -32.06 -15.93
C LYS A 541 16.99 -33.40 -16.56
N GLU A 542 16.07 -33.43 -17.54
CA GLU A 542 15.67 -34.65 -18.24
C GLU A 542 16.67 -35.08 -19.32
N ASN A 543 16.72 -36.40 -19.59
CA ASN A 543 17.69 -36.94 -20.52
C ASN A 543 17.49 -36.42 -21.95
N PHE A 544 16.25 -36.18 -22.37
CA PHE A 544 15.92 -35.63 -23.69
C PHE A 544 16.32 -34.17 -23.89
N MET A 545 16.56 -33.43 -22.79
CA MET A 545 16.99 -32.03 -22.83
C MET A 545 18.51 -31.84 -22.83
N LYS A 546 19.30 -32.88 -22.51
CA LYS A 546 20.76 -32.79 -22.32
C LYS A 546 21.50 -32.26 -23.53
N ASN A 547 20.99 -32.48 -24.74
CA ASN A 547 21.62 -32.06 -25.98
C ASN A 547 21.18 -30.65 -26.46
N ILE A 548 20.31 -29.98 -25.68
CA ILE A 548 19.79 -28.67 -26.03
C ILE A 548 20.60 -27.60 -25.27
N ASN A 549 21.73 -27.20 -25.83
CA ASN A 549 22.73 -26.34 -25.21
C ASN A 549 22.29 -24.88 -24.99
N TRP A 550 21.19 -24.42 -25.63
CA TRP A 550 20.69 -23.07 -25.48
C TRP A 550 19.68 -22.94 -24.32
N VAL A 551 19.25 -24.06 -23.71
CA VAL A 551 18.38 -24.11 -22.53
C VAL A 551 19.23 -24.50 -21.33
N GLU A 552 19.52 -23.58 -20.44
CA GLU A 552 20.28 -23.86 -19.22
C GLU A 552 19.38 -24.35 -18.10
N TYR A 553 18.22 -23.72 -17.97
CA TYR A 553 17.20 -24.08 -16.99
C TYR A 553 15.82 -23.97 -17.61
N LEU A 554 14.97 -24.94 -17.34
CA LEU A 554 13.56 -24.92 -17.74
C LEU A 554 12.74 -25.68 -16.71
N LYS A 555 11.77 -24.99 -16.13
CA LYS A 555 10.88 -25.55 -15.09
C LYS A 555 9.46 -25.17 -15.38
N LEU A 556 8.57 -26.13 -15.31
CA LEU A 556 7.12 -25.93 -15.28
C LEU A 556 6.64 -26.06 -13.84
N ARG A 557 5.68 -25.25 -13.46
CA ARG A 557 5.04 -25.30 -12.15
C ARG A 557 3.54 -25.07 -12.28
N ALA A 558 2.79 -25.69 -11.37
CA ALA A 558 1.34 -25.52 -11.28
C ALA A 558 0.91 -25.56 -9.82
N SER A 559 -0.09 -24.77 -9.47
CA SER A 559 -0.70 -24.78 -8.14
C SER A 559 -2.21 -24.59 -8.20
N ILE A 560 -2.89 -25.20 -7.23
CA ILE A 560 -4.33 -25.07 -7.01
C ILE A 560 -4.62 -25.12 -5.51
N GLY A 561 -5.56 -24.32 -5.03
CA GLY A 561 -5.97 -24.36 -3.64
C GLY A 561 -7.05 -23.36 -3.28
N LEU A 562 -7.35 -23.35 -1.99
CA LEU A 562 -8.36 -22.49 -1.37
C LEU A 562 -7.68 -21.55 -0.38
N VAL A 563 -8.07 -20.28 -0.42
CA VAL A 563 -7.67 -19.24 0.53
C VAL A 563 -8.90 -18.42 0.96
N GLY A 564 -8.81 -17.72 2.06
CA GLY A 564 -9.93 -16.93 2.59
C GLY A 564 -9.61 -15.44 2.75
N ASN A 565 -10.68 -14.64 2.84
CA ASN A 565 -10.63 -13.24 3.26
C ASN A 565 -11.69 -12.99 4.33
N ASN A 566 -11.25 -12.58 5.52
CA ASN A 566 -12.14 -12.22 6.62
C ASN A 566 -12.14 -10.72 6.90
N GLN A 567 -11.45 -9.91 6.11
CA GLN A 567 -11.45 -8.46 6.28
C GLN A 567 -12.82 -7.90 5.94
N ASN A 568 -13.47 -7.33 6.94
CA ASN A 568 -14.76 -6.69 6.80
C ASN A 568 -14.67 -5.26 7.32
N GLU A 569 -14.85 -4.28 6.42
CA GLU A 569 -14.82 -2.85 6.75
C GLU A 569 -16.16 -2.39 7.40
N ASN A 570 -17.20 -3.23 7.34
CA ASN A 570 -18.55 -2.89 7.82
C ASN A 570 -18.77 -3.20 9.31
N GLY A 571 -17.75 -3.62 10.03
CA GLY A 571 -17.78 -3.88 11.46
C GLY A 571 -17.57 -5.35 11.82
N ARG A 572 -17.46 -5.60 13.11
CA ARG A 572 -17.29 -6.93 13.72
C ARG A 572 -18.63 -7.45 14.24
N TYR A 573 -18.69 -8.75 14.50
CA TYR A 573 -19.84 -9.41 15.16
C TYR A 573 -21.18 -9.20 14.43
N LEU A 574 -21.14 -9.17 13.08
CA LEU A 574 -22.37 -9.03 12.28
C LEU A 574 -23.35 -10.19 12.46
N PHE A 575 -22.95 -11.22 13.21
CA PHE A 575 -23.81 -12.32 13.62
C PHE A 575 -24.65 -12.01 14.88
N ASP A 576 -24.31 -10.93 15.60
CA ASP A 576 -25.01 -10.48 16.81
C ASP A 576 -25.89 -9.27 16.53
N GLN A 577 -27.06 -9.23 17.19
CA GLN A 577 -27.98 -8.11 17.06
C GLN A 577 -27.52 -6.94 17.92
N THR A 578 -27.28 -5.80 17.30
CA THR A 578 -26.97 -4.54 17.97
C THR A 578 -28.20 -3.62 18.01
N TYR A 579 -28.19 -2.72 18.97
CA TYR A 579 -29.25 -1.72 19.18
C TYR A 579 -28.59 -0.35 19.37
N SER A 580 -29.09 0.65 18.68
CA SER A 580 -28.68 2.04 18.84
C SER A 580 -29.79 2.93 19.36
N SER A 581 -29.41 4.05 19.96
CA SER A 581 -30.41 5.07 20.35
C SER A 581 -31.03 5.68 19.10
N ASN A 582 -32.35 5.77 19.07
CA ASN A 582 -33.09 6.33 17.95
C ASN A 582 -34.33 7.12 18.40
N GLY A 583 -34.41 8.33 17.86
CA GLY A 583 -35.53 9.20 18.09
C GLY A 583 -35.68 9.65 19.54
N SER A 584 -36.66 10.48 19.78
CA SER A 584 -37.09 10.88 21.09
C SER A 584 -38.61 10.88 21.12
N TYR A 585 -39.16 10.35 22.20
CA TYR A 585 -40.61 10.31 22.43
C TYR A 585 -40.95 11.33 23.50
N PHE A 586 -42.00 12.11 23.23
CA PHE A 586 -42.58 13.01 24.23
C PHE A 586 -43.59 12.23 25.05
N LEU A 587 -43.34 12.10 26.34
CA LEU A 587 -44.25 11.43 27.26
C LEU A 587 -45.08 12.49 28.02
N GLY A 588 -46.41 12.37 27.94
CA GLY A 588 -47.32 13.30 28.57
C GLY A 588 -47.46 14.65 27.87
N THR A 589 -47.93 15.66 28.59
CA THR A 589 -48.17 17.03 28.10
C THR A 589 -46.95 17.95 28.25
N GLY A 590 -45.82 17.43 28.76
CA GLY A 590 -44.59 18.18 28.98
C GLY A 590 -43.67 18.15 27.78
N SER A 591 -42.73 19.09 27.73
CA SER A 591 -41.70 19.18 26.68
C SER A 591 -40.49 18.25 26.91
N SER A 592 -40.54 17.35 27.89
CA SER A 592 -39.47 16.39 28.16
C SER A 592 -39.56 15.21 27.18
N SER A 593 -38.47 14.95 26.47
CA SER A 593 -38.36 13.79 25.57
C SER A 593 -37.52 12.68 26.20
N THR A 594 -37.93 11.45 25.96
CA THR A 594 -37.19 10.24 26.35
C THR A 594 -36.61 9.59 25.09
N GLY A 595 -35.33 9.28 25.11
CA GLY A 595 -34.68 8.57 24.00
C GLY A 595 -35.22 7.15 23.83
N GLY A 596 -35.42 6.76 22.58
CA GLY A 596 -35.81 5.40 22.23
C GLY A 596 -34.59 4.58 21.75
N PHE A 597 -34.82 3.29 21.59
CA PHE A 597 -33.87 2.36 20.98
C PHE A 597 -34.49 1.73 19.74
N ARG A 598 -33.70 1.50 18.72
CA ARG A 598 -34.06 0.66 17.57
C ARG A 598 -33.09 -0.47 17.43
N ALA A 599 -33.53 -1.57 16.84
CA ALA A 599 -32.60 -2.58 16.31
C ALA A 599 -31.83 -1.96 15.14
N ASP A 600 -30.54 -2.13 15.15
CA ASP A 600 -29.68 -1.80 14.01
C ASP A 600 -29.89 -2.83 12.89
N MET A 601 -28.90 -3.01 12.05
CA MET A 601 -28.88 -4.03 11.02
C MET A 601 -29.27 -5.40 11.59
N ILE A 602 -30.13 -6.13 10.89
CA ILE A 602 -30.55 -7.49 11.29
C ILE A 602 -29.31 -8.39 11.33
N ALA A 603 -29.11 -9.06 12.46
CA ALA A 603 -28.05 -10.02 12.67
C ALA A 603 -28.19 -11.23 11.73
N ASN A 604 -27.07 -11.73 11.23
CA ASN A 604 -27.04 -12.97 10.47
C ASN A 604 -26.06 -13.97 11.11
N PRO A 605 -26.52 -14.96 11.87
CA PRO A 605 -25.66 -15.94 12.51
C PRO A 605 -24.97 -16.89 11.52
N ASP A 606 -25.34 -16.85 10.23
CA ASP A 606 -24.79 -17.74 9.19
C ASP A 606 -23.66 -17.13 8.38
N ILE A 607 -23.24 -15.92 8.71
CA ILE A 607 -22.10 -15.29 8.03
C ILE A 607 -20.80 -16.07 8.20
N SER A 608 -20.01 -16.04 7.15
CA SER A 608 -18.67 -16.62 7.12
C SER A 608 -17.70 -15.73 6.33
N TRP A 609 -16.43 -16.08 6.33
CA TRP A 609 -15.40 -15.42 5.52
C TRP A 609 -15.62 -15.67 4.02
N GLU A 610 -15.13 -14.75 3.20
CA GLU A 610 -15.03 -14.94 1.75
C GLU A 610 -14.03 -16.05 1.44
N LYS A 611 -14.27 -16.81 0.38
CA LYS A 611 -13.42 -17.90 -0.09
C LYS A 611 -12.92 -17.62 -1.49
N GLU A 612 -11.67 -17.95 -1.78
CA GLU A 612 -11.09 -17.78 -3.11
C GLU A 612 -10.41 -19.08 -3.56
N ARG A 613 -10.87 -19.63 -4.68
CA ARG A 613 -10.17 -20.68 -5.41
C ARG A 613 -9.14 -20.04 -6.31
N VAL A 614 -7.89 -20.50 -6.19
CA VAL A 614 -6.78 -19.98 -6.99
C VAL A 614 -6.16 -21.12 -7.75
N PHE A 615 -6.02 -20.95 -9.06
CA PHE A 615 -5.27 -21.80 -9.96
C PHE A 615 -4.17 -20.98 -10.61
N ASN A 616 -2.95 -21.53 -10.69
CA ASN A 616 -1.79 -20.88 -11.32
C ASN A 616 -0.98 -21.91 -12.09
N ILE A 617 -0.52 -21.53 -13.28
CA ILE A 617 0.47 -22.26 -14.08
C ILE A 617 1.63 -21.32 -14.39
N GLY A 618 2.87 -21.77 -14.20
CA GLY A 618 4.06 -20.96 -14.41
C GLY A 618 5.16 -21.68 -15.17
N LEU A 619 5.98 -20.89 -15.83
CA LEU A 619 7.18 -21.30 -16.55
C LEU A 619 8.35 -20.45 -16.06
N ASP A 620 9.43 -21.10 -15.63
CA ASP A 620 10.69 -20.43 -15.31
C ASP A 620 11.77 -20.98 -16.28
N ALA A 621 12.45 -20.11 -17.00
CA ALA A 621 13.46 -20.48 -17.98
C ALA A 621 14.69 -19.59 -17.91
N VAL A 622 15.88 -20.20 -18.08
CA VAL A 622 17.13 -19.50 -18.37
C VAL A 622 17.65 -20.00 -19.72
N LEU A 623 17.73 -19.10 -20.66
CA LEU A 623 18.03 -19.38 -22.07
C LEU A 623 19.26 -18.59 -22.53
N LEU A 624 19.95 -19.08 -23.56
CA LEU A 624 20.98 -18.32 -24.31
C LEU A 624 22.06 -17.66 -23.42
N LYS A 625 22.39 -18.27 -22.26
CA LYS A 625 23.43 -17.79 -21.36
C LYS A 625 23.20 -16.38 -20.83
N GLY A 626 22.06 -16.17 -20.17
CA GLY A 626 21.77 -14.92 -19.48
C GLY A 626 20.39 -14.34 -19.73
N LEU A 627 19.56 -14.96 -20.56
CA LEU A 627 18.16 -14.58 -20.74
C LEU A 627 17.28 -15.37 -19.78
N SER A 628 16.80 -14.75 -18.73
CA SER A 628 15.84 -15.31 -17.78
C SER A 628 14.42 -14.88 -18.18
N VAL A 629 13.49 -15.84 -18.18
CA VAL A 629 12.09 -15.64 -18.49
C VAL A 629 11.26 -16.29 -17.40
N GLU A 630 10.39 -15.52 -16.76
CA GLU A 630 9.34 -16.01 -15.88
C GLU A 630 7.99 -15.65 -16.47
N PHE A 631 7.06 -16.60 -16.48
CA PHE A 631 5.70 -16.39 -16.98
C PHE A 631 4.71 -17.14 -16.12
N ASP A 632 3.60 -16.49 -15.74
CA ASP A 632 2.49 -17.06 -15.00
C ASP A 632 1.15 -16.73 -15.64
N TYR A 633 0.29 -17.73 -15.76
CA TYR A 633 -1.15 -17.59 -15.97
C TYR A 633 -1.88 -17.91 -14.67
N PHE A 634 -2.84 -17.08 -14.30
CA PHE A 634 -3.64 -17.28 -13.09
C PHE A 634 -5.14 -17.18 -13.37
N HIS A 635 -5.90 -17.94 -12.60
CA HIS A 635 -7.35 -17.86 -12.53
C HIS A 635 -7.79 -17.90 -11.06
N LYS A 636 -8.55 -16.91 -10.64
CA LYS A 636 -9.06 -16.75 -9.29
C LYS A 636 -10.57 -16.61 -9.32
N GLU A 637 -11.25 -17.31 -8.46
CA GLU A 637 -12.69 -17.21 -8.25
C GLU A 637 -12.97 -16.98 -6.77
N ARG A 638 -13.33 -15.75 -6.43
CA ARG A 638 -13.77 -15.38 -5.08
C ARG A 638 -15.27 -15.49 -5.00
N TYR A 639 -15.77 -16.16 -3.99
CA TYR A 639 -17.19 -16.39 -3.73
C TYR A 639 -17.49 -16.26 -2.25
N ASP A 640 -18.78 -16.31 -1.90
CA ASP A 640 -19.25 -16.04 -0.54
C ASP A 640 -18.83 -14.61 -0.08
N ILE A 641 -18.75 -13.64 -1.01
CA ILE A 641 -18.43 -12.26 -0.68
C ILE A 641 -19.56 -11.67 0.12
N LEU A 642 -19.23 -11.05 1.26
CA LEU A 642 -20.17 -10.47 2.19
C LEU A 642 -20.75 -9.18 1.63
N SER A 643 -22.06 -9.12 1.42
CA SER A 643 -22.77 -7.98 0.85
C SER A 643 -24.18 -7.87 1.38
N GLN A 644 -24.73 -6.67 1.40
CA GLN A 644 -26.16 -6.45 1.70
C GLN A 644 -26.99 -6.63 0.43
N PRO A 645 -28.04 -7.46 0.45
CA PRO A 645 -28.83 -7.82 -0.74
C PRO A 645 -29.88 -6.76 -1.09
N TYR A 646 -29.48 -5.54 -1.39
CA TYR A 646 -30.40 -4.41 -1.69
C TYR A 646 -31.37 -4.68 -2.81
N SER A 647 -30.98 -5.46 -3.81
CA SER A 647 -31.80 -5.72 -5.00
C SER A 647 -32.80 -6.87 -4.81
N THR A 648 -32.66 -7.66 -3.76
CA THR A 648 -33.50 -8.85 -3.53
C THR A 648 -34.65 -8.63 -2.55
N ILE A 649 -34.57 -7.55 -1.78
CA ILE A 649 -35.60 -7.19 -0.78
C ILE A 649 -36.43 -6.04 -1.35
N PRO A 650 -37.73 -6.26 -1.59
CA PRO A 650 -38.61 -5.23 -2.11
C PRO A 650 -38.72 -4.02 -1.19
N GLY A 651 -38.66 -2.80 -1.74
CA GLY A 651 -38.72 -1.56 -0.97
C GLY A 651 -39.97 -1.34 -0.10
N PHE A 652 -41.06 -2.07 -0.39
CA PHE A 652 -42.30 -1.99 0.41
C PHE A 652 -42.17 -2.63 1.81
N VAL A 653 -41.10 -3.35 2.09
CA VAL A 653 -40.81 -3.91 3.43
C VAL A 653 -40.53 -2.79 4.47
N GLY A 654 -40.41 -1.54 4.01
CA GLY A 654 -40.20 -0.38 4.89
C GLY A 654 -38.82 -0.23 5.48
N ALA A 655 -37.85 -1.06 5.00
CA ALA A 655 -36.46 -0.89 5.36
C ALA A 655 -35.87 0.35 4.67
N SER A 656 -35.49 1.35 5.44
CA SER A 656 -34.63 2.43 4.93
C SER A 656 -33.37 1.80 4.37
N TYR A 657 -33.03 2.16 3.12
CA TYR A 657 -31.85 1.64 2.44
C TYR A 657 -30.62 1.73 3.35
N GLY A 658 -30.02 0.61 3.65
CA GLY A 658 -28.71 0.49 4.32
C GLY A 658 -28.74 0.16 5.82
N ASP A 659 -29.76 0.57 6.56
CA ASP A 659 -29.71 0.53 8.02
C ASP A 659 -30.22 -0.79 8.64
N ILE A 660 -30.97 -1.60 7.89
CA ILE A 660 -31.69 -2.76 8.46
C ILE A 660 -31.30 -4.10 7.77
N LEU A 661 -30.82 -4.06 6.53
CA LEU A 661 -30.56 -5.29 5.78
C LEU A 661 -29.37 -6.06 6.33
N PRO A 662 -29.50 -7.39 6.56
CA PRO A 662 -28.39 -8.21 7.03
C PRO A 662 -27.31 -8.34 5.96
N TYR A 663 -26.08 -8.52 6.39
CA TYR A 663 -25.03 -8.98 5.50
C TYR A 663 -25.20 -10.47 5.20
N MET A 664 -24.95 -10.85 3.96
CA MET A 664 -25.07 -12.22 3.46
C MET A 664 -23.87 -12.58 2.57
N ASN A 665 -23.47 -13.84 2.57
CA ASN A 665 -22.40 -14.36 1.73
C ASN A 665 -22.93 -14.72 0.34
N VAL A 666 -23.15 -13.73 -0.52
CA VAL A 666 -23.85 -13.87 -1.81
C VAL A 666 -23.02 -13.44 -3.03
N GLY A 667 -21.98 -12.65 -2.80
CA GLY A 667 -21.21 -12.06 -3.90
C GLY A 667 -20.22 -13.02 -4.54
N LYS A 668 -19.88 -12.77 -5.80
CA LYS A 668 -18.90 -13.55 -6.57
C LYS A 668 -18.12 -12.65 -7.51
N VAL A 669 -16.79 -12.85 -7.56
CA VAL A 669 -15.85 -12.15 -8.44
C VAL A 669 -14.93 -13.17 -9.09
N LYS A 670 -14.71 -13.03 -10.40
CA LYS A 670 -13.70 -13.78 -11.14
C LYS A 670 -12.58 -12.85 -11.58
N ASN A 671 -11.35 -13.29 -11.40
CA ASN A 671 -10.16 -12.57 -11.83
C ASN A 671 -9.20 -13.54 -12.52
N GLN A 672 -8.78 -13.20 -13.73
CA GLN A 672 -7.85 -14.01 -14.50
C GLN A 672 -6.88 -13.12 -15.28
N GLY A 673 -5.72 -13.64 -15.58
CA GLY A 673 -4.72 -12.89 -16.30
C GLY A 673 -3.40 -13.61 -16.45
N PHE A 674 -2.42 -12.86 -16.92
CA PHE A 674 -1.05 -13.33 -17.03
C PHE A 674 -0.08 -12.27 -16.55
N GLU A 675 1.08 -12.73 -16.14
CA GLU A 675 2.21 -11.88 -15.74
C GLU A 675 3.51 -12.50 -16.22
N GLY A 676 4.50 -11.68 -16.49
CA GLY A 676 5.79 -12.16 -16.93
C GLY A 676 6.89 -11.15 -16.75
N THR A 677 8.10 -11.67 -16.59
CA THR A 677 9.35 -10.92 -16.49
C THR A 677 10.35 -11.52 -17.47
N ILE A 678 11.00 -10.68 -18.22
CA ILE A 678 12.12 -11.04 -19.10
C ILE A 678 13.32 -10.22 -18.62
N ARG A 679 14.40 -10.91 -18.27
CA ARG A 679 15.66 -10.29 -17.84
C ARG A 679 16.81 -10.85 -18.65
N TYR A 680 17.58 -9.97 -19.25
CA TYR A 680 18.86 -10.31 -19.89
C TYR A 680 20.01 -9.74 -19.07
N GLU A 681 20.95 -10.57 -18.70
CA GLU A 681 22.11 -10.19 -17.91
C GLU A 681 23.38 -10.65 -18.62
N SER A 682 24.38 -9.78 -18.68
CA SER A 682 25.66 -10.11 -19.29
C SER A 682 26.81 -9.32 -18.64
N SER A 683 28.00 -9.93 -18.72
CA SER A 683 29.26 -9.34 -18.24
C SER A 683 30.19 -9.10 -19.41
N LEU A 684 30.68 -7.88 -19.56
CA LEU A 684 31.73 -7.54 -20.53
C LEU A 684 33.13 -7.74 -19.93
N LYS A 685 34.15 -7.86 -20.79
CA LYS A 685 35.53 -7.79 -20.35
C LYS A 685 35.75 -6.50 -19.55
N ASN A 686 36.45 -6.53 -18.41
CA ASN A 686 36.69 -5.46 -17.45
C ASN A 686 35.64 -5.34 -16.31
N ASN A 687 34.98 -6.41 -15.90
CA ASN A 687 34.05 -6.43 -14.79
C ASN A 687 32.83 -5.47 -14.95
N PHE A 688 32.51 -5.07 -16.17
CA PHE A 688 31.29 -4.30 -16.43
C PHE A 688 30.11 -5.26 -16.58
N ASN A 689 29.25 -5.28 -15.57
CA ASN A 689 28.03 -6.08 -15.55
C ASN A 689 26.85 -5.19 -15.89
N TYR A 690 25.98 -5.65 -16.77
CA TYR A 690 24.75 -4.96 -17.11
C TYR A 690 23.57 -5.93 -17.20
N TYR A 691 22.41 -5.43 -16.88
CA TYR A 691 21.17 -6.17 -17.11
C TYR A 691 20.09 -5.24 -17.68
N VAL A 692 19.17 -5.84 -18.43
CA VAL A 692 17.94 -5.20 -18.89
C VAL A 692 16.79 -6.09 -18.46
N GLU A 693 15.83 -5.51 -17.74
CA GLU A 693 14.68 -6.23 -17.25
C GLU A 693 13.40 -5.50 -17.67
N THR A 694 12.41 -6.27 -18.10
CA THR A 694 11.06 -5.78 -18.35
C THR A 694 10.05 -6.73 -17.74
N SER A 695 9.05 -6.16 -17.09
CA SER A 695 7.96 -6.91 -16.49
C SER A 695 6.63 -6.35 -16.98
N ALA A 696 5.68 -7.24 -17.21
CA ALA A 696 4.32 -6.88 -17.59
C ALA A 696 3.33 -7.81 -16.91
N TRP A 697 2.16 -7.28 -16.56
CA TRP A 697 1.03 -8.09 -16.11
C TRP A 697 -0.28 -7.51 -16.63
N TYR A 698 -1.24 -8.40 -16.81
CA TYR A 698 -2.58 -8.06 -17.25
C TYR A 698 -3.58 -8.87 -16.42
N ALA A 699 -4.61 -8.22 -15.91
CA ALA A 699 -5.66 -8.86 -15.14
C ALA A 699 -7.04 -8.33 -15.60
N THR A 700 -7.97 -9.25 -15.80
CA THR A 700 -9.38 -8.93 -16.02
C THR A 700 -10.21 -9.37 -14.83
N VAL A 701 -11.09 -8.47 -14.38
CA VAL A 701 -11.98 -8.73 -13.25
C VAL A 701 -13.42 -8.64 -13.72
N SER A 702 -14.19 -9.69 -13.45
CA SER A 702 -15.62 -9.75 -13.74
C SER A 702 -16.39 -9.90 -12.44
N TYR A 703 -17.35 -9.01 -12.24
CA TYR A 703 -18.26 -9.05 -11.10
C TYR A 703 -19.57 -9.69 -11.51
N THR A 704 -20.07 -10.62 -10.72
CA THR A 704 -21.43 -11.12 -10.88
C THR A 704 -22.33 -10.21 -10.07
N HIS A 705 -23.09 -9.36 -10.77
CA HIS A 705 -24.20 -8.67 -10.13
C HIS A 705 -25.26 -9.72 -9.81
N LEU A 706 -25.74 -9.72 -8.58
CA LEU A 706 -27.00 -10.35 -8.25
C LEU A 706 -28.10 -9.59 -9.02
N ARG A 707 -28.40 -10.05 -10.25
CA ARG A 707 -29.69 -9.72 -10.84
C ARG A 707 -30.70 -10.51 -10.03
N ALA A 708 -31.61 -9.77 -9.43
CA ALA A 708 -32.82 -10.32 -8.85
C ALA A 708 -33.62 -11.07 -9.93
#